data_51d5d15009118ed3a7479f7588169070
#
_entry.id   51d5d15009118ed3a7479f7588169070
#
_cell.length_a   1.000
_cell.length_b   1.000
_cell.length_c   1.000
_cell.angle_alpha   90.00
_cell.angle_beta   90.00
_cell.angle_gamma   90.00
#
_symmetry.space_group_name_H-M   'P 1'
#
loop_
_entity.id
_entity.type
_entity.pdbx_description
1 polymer ?
#
loop_
_entity_poly.entity_id
_entity_poly.type
_entity_poly.pdbx_seq_one_letter_code
_entity_poly.pdbx_strand_id
1 'polypeptide(L)'
;MQIERKKMMKFSCWHPFLWLVSASLLCACSATRHLPEDTYMLDNVRVYTDGKYKDINRTQMKDYVRQKGNTRWFSALKIPLGVYAMAGKDSSWLNRTFRNMGEAPVRYDTLLAQQSCKDLQSALQNKGYLDGEVELFIDQKKKKKVDAIYILHPGQPYYITGLRTDIRDSVIAELMKDYKPILKNGMQFNIDAMNQERSQVTRFLQDNGYFRFHKEFINYQAKKNEATKQVELTMILHPYRSDEHSGDTLHSRYWIRHISYESGNPMDSVIHLREKVLKENTFLEEGEPYSAKGLQNTYNHFGRLGAVKYTNISFLPVADTTLLDTRILIQTNKPSTISFQPEGTNTAGDFGAAASLTYQNRNLFKGSETFSLKLRGAYEAIRGLEGYSNQDFIEYSIESRLSFPRFIMPFLSQEARRRVNATSELTLMFDSQTRPEFLRRVLSAGWHYLWNPRNHHDTYRVDLIDLNYVFMPWISDTFRKEYLDDKTNSNVILHYNYEDQFIMKMGFGYTYNNGTYALKANLETAGNLLKLSSQLFGGEMNDLGQYKVFDIAYAQYVKADFDFTRNILKGTRDQLVFHFGIGIAYPYGNSKVLPFEKRYFSGGANSVRGWSVRSLGPGRYKDKDGRINFITQTGDLKLDVNLEYRARLFWKFDGAIFTDAGNIWTLRDYPEQPGGQFKFHNVIQDLAVSYGLGLRLNFDYFILRFDLGMKAINPAYQTEEEAHYPLIHPDLSRDLAFHFAVGLPF
;
A
#
# COMPACT_ATOMS: atom_id res chain seq x y z
N MET A 1 25.27 -32.14 41.30
CA MET A 1 24.31 -32.94 40.48
C MET A 1 23.09 -32.17 39.95
N GLN A 2 22.92 -30.90 40.26
CA GLN A 2 21.84 -30.04 39.67
C GLN A 2 22.30 -29.14 38.53
N ILE A 3 23.58 -28.99 38.31
CA ILE A 3 24.14 -28.10 37.24
C ILE A 3 24.21 -28.81 35.88
N GLU A 4 24.35 -30.11 35.82
CA GLU A 4 24.42 -30.85 34.55
C GLU A 4 23.04 -31.09 33.87
N ARG A 5 21.95 -31.07 34.60
CA ARG A 5 20.61 -31.23 34.00
C ARG A 5 20.13 -29.99 33.23
N LYS A 6 20.68 -28.80 33.49
CA LYS A 6 20.29 -27.56 32.75
C LYS A 6 21.00 -27.44 31.38
N LYS A 7 22.10 -28.13 31.17
CA LYS A 7 22.80 -28.11 29.85
C LYS A 7 22.19 -28.99 28.78
N MET A 8 21.43 -30.02 29.16
CA MET A 8 20.82 -30.96 28.19
C MET A 8 19.47 -30.51 27.63
N MET A 9 18.84 -29.46 28.19
CA MET A 9 17.54 -28.96 27.69
C MET A 9 17.63 -27.84 26.64
N LYS A 10 18.84 -27.37 26.32
CA LYS A 10 19.04 -26.24 25.36
C LYS A 10 19.08 -26.63 23.86
N PHE A 11 19.06 -27.90 23.50
CA PHE A 11 19.22 -28.35 22.10
C PHE A 11 17.98 -28.98 21.45
N SER A 12 16.84 -29.10 22.15
CA SER A 12 15.75 -30.00 21.74
C SER A 12 14.68 -29.44 20.82
N CYS A 13 14.54 -28.12 20.64
CA CYS A 13 13.38 -27.57 19.87
C CYS A 13 13.64 -27.41 18.36
N TRP A 14 14.90 -27.38 17.91
CA TRP A 14 15.21 -27.19 16.48
C TRP A 14 15.32 -28.49 15.69
N HIS A 15 15.55 -29.60 16.37
CA HIS A 15 15.69 -30.92 15.72
C HIS A 15 14.44 -31.36 14.97
N PRO A 16 13.20 -31.27 15.50
CA PRO A 16 12.03 -31.77 14.79
C PRO A 16 11.71 -30.95 13.53
N PHE A 17 11.96 -29.63 13.53
CA PHE A 17 11.74 -28.78 12.33
C PHE A 17 12.79 -29.05 11.24
N LEU A 18 14.05 -29.13 11.59
CA LEU A 18 15.13 -29.53 10.66
C LEU A 18 14.94 -30.95 10.12
N TRP A 19 14.47 -31.88 10.95
CA TRP A 19 14.10 -33.24 10.53
C TRP A 19 12.91 -33.24 9.57
N LEU A 20 11.90 -32.40 9.81
CA LEU A 20 10.72 -32.30 8.94
C LEU A 20 11.08 -31.68 7.59
N VAL A 21 11.91 -30.67 7.56
CA VAL A 21 12.42 -30.04 6.34
C VAL A 21 13.34 -31.01 5.58
N SER A 22 14.27 -31.69 6.25
CA SER A 22 15.14 -32.66 5.59
C SER A 22 14.38 -33.91 5.12
N ALA A 23 13.42 -34.40 5.88
CA ALA A 23 12.53 -35.47 5.47
C ALA A 23 11.67 -35.09 4.27
N SER A 24 11.12 -33.87 4.23
CA SER A 24 10.34 -33.37 3.10
C SER A 24 11.18 -33.21 1.83
N LEU A 25 12.45 -32.80 1.96
CA LEU A 25 13.41 -32.73 0.85
C LEU A 25 13.76 -34.10 0.29
N LEU A 26 13.97 -35.09 1.17
CA LEU A 26 14.22 -36.48 0.77
C LEU A 26 12.98 -37.12 0.14
N CYS A 27 11.79 -36.87 0.63
CA CYS A 27 10.52 -37.37 0.10
C CYS A 27 10.11 -36.72 -1.22
N ALA A 28 10.53 -35.48 -1.52
CA ALA A 28 10.25 -34.84 -2.81
C ALA A 28 10.82 -35.64 -4.00
N CYS A 29 11.86 -36.47 -3.78
CA CYS A 29 12.37 -37.39 -4.77
C CYS A 29 11.47 -38.60 -5.04
N SER A 30 10.52 -38.93 -4.16
CA SER A 30 9.61 -40.07 -4.27
C SER A 30 8.19 -39.71 -4.70
N ALA A 31 7.91 -38.44 -4.96
CA ALA A 31 6.57 -37.92 -5.32
C ALA A 31 5.98 -38.59 -6.57
N THR A 32 6.82 -39.13 -7.44
CA THR A 32 6.39 -39.88 -8.65
C THR A 32 5.79 -41.25 -8.36
N ARG A 33 5.87 -41.75 -7.11
CA ARG A 33 5.23 -43.03 -6.71
C ARG A 33 3.69 -42.97 -6.74
N HIS A 34 3.13 -41.82 -6.69
CA HIS A 34 1.67 -41.58 -6.71
C HIS A 34 1.13 -41.32 -8.13
N LEU A 35 2.00 -41.39 -9.15
CA LEU A 35 1.59 -41.23 -10.55
C LEU A 35 1.18 -42.54 -11.18
N PRO A 36 0.15 -42.59 -12.05
CA PRO A 36 -0.19 -43.72 -12.90
C PRO A 36 1.00 -44.14 -13.77
N GLU A 37 0.96 -45.40 -14.28
CA GLU A 37 2.13 -45.99 -14.97
C GLU A 37 2.57 -45.21 -16.20
N ASP A 38 1.64 -44.67 -16.97
CA ASP A 38 1.91 -43.97 -18.25
C ASP A 38 1.94 -42.43 -18.12
N THR A 39 2.08 -41.88 -16.90
CA THR A 39 2.10 -40.43 -16.70
C THR A 39 3.43 -39.93 -16.19
N TYR A 40 3.85 -38.78 -16.70
CA TYR A 40 5.05 -38.08 -16.28
C TYR A 40 4.70 -36.87 -15.42
N MET A 41 5.54 -36.54 -14.43
CA MET A 41 5.45 -35.35 -13.63
C MET A 41 6.16 -34.20 -14.32
N LEU A 42 5.50 -33.06 -14.46
CA LEU A 42 6.09 -31.85 -14.95
C LEU A 42 7.02 -31.23 -13.85
N ASP A 43 8.32 -31.40 -14.02
CA ASP A 43 9.31 -30.97 -13.03
C ASP A 43 9.61 -29.50 -13.14
N ASN A 44 9.89 -29.02 -14.36
CA ASN A 44 10.17 -27.62 -14.65
C ASN A 44 9.50 -27.16 -15.94
N VAL A 45 9.24 -25.84 -15.99
CA VAL A 45 8.89 -25.12 -17.21
C VAL A 45 9.90 -24.03 -17.42
N ARG A 46 10.56 -24.02 -18.57
CA ARG A 46 11.57 -23.03 -18.94
C ARG A 46 11.21 -22.39 -20.27
N VAL A 47 11.42 -21.09 -20.36
CA VAL A 47 11.27 -20.33 -21.59
C VAL A 47 12.61 -19.70 -21.89
N TYR A 48 13.18 -20.03 -23.05
CA TYR A 48 14.43 -19.48 -23.55
C TYR A 48 14.17 -18.68 -24.83
N THR A 49 15.06 -17.76 -25.13
CA THR A 49 15.13 -17.04 -26.41
C THR A 49 16.49 -17.28 -27.03
N ASP A 50 16.56 -17.50 -28.30
CA ASP A 50 17.79 -17.70 -29.08
C ASP A 50 18.55 -16.38 -29.34
N GLY A 51 18.51 -15.45 -28.44
CA GLY A 51 19.18 -14.15 -28.52
C GLY A 51 18.82 -13.24 -27.36
N LYS A 52 19.38 -12.03 -27.38
CA LYS A 52 19.04 -10.97 -26.42
C LYS A 52 18.11 -9.96 -27.10
N TYR A 53 16.86 -9.96 -26.71
CA TYR A 53 15.84 -9.02 -27.16
C TYR A 53 15.43 -8.12 -26.00
N LYS A 54 15.40 -6.79 -26.20
CA LYS A 54 15.12 -5.81 -25.14
C LYS A 54 13.64 -5.82 -24.70
N ASP A 55 12.74 -6.15 -25.60
CA ASP A 55 11.28 -6.11 -25.45
C ASP A 55 10.67 -7.47 -25.10
N ILE A 56 11.46 -8.57 -25.17
CA ILE A 56 11.02 -9.91 -24.78
C ILE A 56 11.49 -10.21 -23.37
N ASN A 57 10.58 -10.07 -22.41
CA ASN A 57 10.83 -10.45 -21.04
C ASN A 57 10.44 -11.91 -20.81
N ARG A 58 11.42 -12.77 -20.52
CA ARG A 58 11.22 -14.22 -20.29
C ARG A 58 10.24 -14.51 -19.17
N THR A 59 10.17 -13.67 -18.13
CA THR A 59 9.25 -13.84 -17.03
C THR A 59 7.81 -13.59 -17.48
N GLN A 60 7.58 -12.56 -18.29
CA GLN A 60 6.27 -12.29 -18.89
C GLN A 60 5.86 -13.37 -19.89
N MET A 61 6.80 -13.91 -20.69
CA MET A 61 6.50 -14.99 -21.60
C MET A 61 6.05 -16.27 -20.88
N LYS A 62 6.51 -16.55 -19.65
CA LYS A 62 6.02 -17.67 -18.85
C LYS A 62 4.54 -17.57 -18.49
N ASP A 63 3.94 -16.38 -18.51
CA ASP A 63 2.52 -16.21 -18.21
C ASP A 63 1.63 -16.75 -19.33
N TYR A 64 2.13 -16.88 -20.54
CA TYR A 64 1.45 -17.54 -21.67
C TYR A 64 1.55 -19.06 -21.63
N VAL A 65 2.35 -19.64 -20.74
CA VAL A 65 2.42 -21.07 -20.56
C VAL A 65 1.29 -21.54 -19.66
N ARG A 66 0.41 -22.37 -20.20
CA ARG A 66 -0.82 -22.83 -19.53
C ARG A 66 -0.53 -23.77 -18.37
N GLN A 67 0.54 -24.55 -18.44
CA GLN A 67 0.88 -25.54 -17.44
C GLN A 67 2.14 -25.12 -16.69
N LYS A 68 2.04 -24.96 -15.37
CA LYS A 68 3.15 -24.60 -14.49
C LYS A 68 3.51 -25.81 -13.62
N GLY A 69 4.80 -26.02 -13.37
CA GLY A 69 5.27 -27.08 -12.47
C GLY A 69 4.92 -26.78 -11.01
N ASN A 70 5.16 -27.77 -10.13
CA ASN A 70 4.90 -27.62 -8.70
C ASN A 70 5.61 -26.42 -8.07
N THR A 71 4.99 -25.80 -7.08
CA THR A 71 5.48 -24.65 -6.35
C THR A 71 6.84 -24.91 -5.70
N ARG A 72 7.72 -23.91 -5.75
CA ARG A 72 9.06 -23.98 -5.13
C ARG A 72 9.21 -22.82 -4.14
N TRP A 73 9.62 -23.15 -2.93
CA TRP A 73 10.05 -22.16 -1.97
C TRP A 73 11.47 -21.70 -2.29
N PHE A 74 11.75 -20.42 -2.12
CA PHE A 74 13.03 -19.80 -2.49
C PHE A 74 13.46 -20.08 -3.94
N SER A 75 12.48 -20.29 -4.86
CA SER A 75 12.71 -20.65 -6.26
C SER A 75 13.47 -21.99 -6.47
N ALA A 76 13.78 -22.72 -5.40
CA ALA A 76 14.60 -23.94 -5.42
C ALA A 76 13.90 -25.15 -4.81
N LEU A 77 13.32 -25.03 -3.63
CA LEU A 77 12.88 -26.15 -2.80
C LEU A 77 11.41 -26.52 -3.03
N LYS A 78 11.12 -27.76 -3.45
CA LYS A 78 9.76 -28.27 -3.66
C LYS A 78 9.15 -28.82 -2.35
N ILE A 79 9.13 -28.02 -1.29
CA ILE A 79 8.63 -28.43 0.03
C ILE A 79 7.17 -28.87 -0.01
N PRO A 80 6.21 -28.15 -0.65
CA PRO A 80 4.82 -28.61 -0.72
C PRO A 80 4.66 -29.97 -1.40
N LEU A 81 5.42 -30.23 -2.46
CA LEU A 81 5.44 -31.54 -3.14
C LEU A 81 6.00 -32.65 -2.22
N GLY A 82 7.05 -32.33 -1.44
CA GLY A 82 7.64 -33.23 -0.45
C GLY A 82 6.65 -33.60 0.65
N VAL A 83 5.91 -32.62 1.16
CA VAL A 83 4.85 -32.87 2.17
C VAL A 83 3.76 -33.77 1.63
N TYR A 84 3.30 -33.55 0.38
CA TYR A 84 2.35 -34.45 -0.27
C TYR A 84 2.89 -35.89 -0.43
N ALA A 85 4.16 -36.02 -0.77
CA ALA A 85 4.82 -37.31 -0.97
C ALA A 85 5.01 -38.10 0.33
N MET A 86 4.94 -37.43 1.50
CA MET A 86 4.96 -38.12 2.81
C MET A 86 3.64 -38.84 3.12
N ALA A 87 2.56 -38.47 2.43
CA ALA A 87 1.28 -39.15 2.62
C ALA A 87 1.32 -40.59 2.11
N GLY A 88 0.91 -41.56 2.93
CA GLY A 88 0.71 -42.94 2.55
C GLY A 88 -0.51 -43.12 1.62
N LYS A 89 -0.70 -44.37 1.14
CA LYS A 89 -1.86 -44.69 0.27
C LYS A 89 -3.19 -44.71 1.03
N ASP A 90 -3.17 -44.92 2.33
CA ASP A 90 -4.34 -45.07 3.18
C ASP A 90 -5.10 -43.76 3.38
N SER A 91 -6.38 -43.83 3.74
CA SER A 91 -7.25 -42.69 4.02
C SER A 91 -7.19 -42.22 5.50
N SER A 92 -6.13 -42.58 6.24
CA SER A 92 -5.96 -42.13 7.63
C SER A 92 -5.96 -40.61 7.73
N TRP A 93 -6.34 -40.09 8.89
CA TRP A 93 -6.42 -38.62 9.10
C TRP A 93 -5.07 -37.95 8.88
N LEU A 94 -3.97 -38.58 9.26
CA LEU A 94 -2.60 -38.05 9.03
C LEU A 94 -2.29 -37.96 7.53
N ASN A 95 -2.59 -39.03 6.75
CA ASN A 95 -2.34 -39.02 5.31
C ASN A 95 -3.24 -38.02 4.58
N ARG A 96 -4.48 -37.83 5.04
CA ARG A 96 -5.39 -36.81 4.52
C ARG A 96 -4.84 -35.40 4.83
N THR A 97 -4.29 -35.19 6.01
CA THR A 97 -3.68 -33.92 6.43
C THR A 97 -2.46 -33.61 5.56
N PHE A 98 -1.54 -34.55 5.35
CA PHE A 98 -0.38 -34.36 4.47
C PHE A 98 -0.77 -34.09 3.02
N ARG A 99 -1.82 -34.75 2.49
CA ARG A 99 -2.32 -34.45 1.14
C ARG A 99 -2.93 -33.06 1.03
N ASN A 100 -3.64 -32.61 2.07
CA ASN A 100 -4.25 -31.28 2.11
C ASN A 100 -3.22 -30.16 2.35
N MET A 101 -2.16 -30.45 3.10
CA MET A 101 -1.04 -29.54 3.37
C MET A 101 -0.09 -29.44 2.17
N GLY A 102 0.10 -30.55 1.47
CA GLY A 102 1.00 -30.65 0.34
C GLY A 102 0.37 -30.21 -0.99
N GLU A 103 1.16 -30.30 -2.03
CA GLU A 103 0.74 -30.08 -3.41
C GLU A 103 0.93 -31.36 -4.23
N ALA A 104 -0.16 -31.82 -4.86
CA ALA A 104 -0.11 -33.00 -5.71
C ALA A 104 0.87 -32.81 -6.88
N PRO A 105 1.56 -33.89 -7.35
CA PRO A 105 2.45 -33.79 -8.50
C PRO A 105 1.66 -33.34 -9.75
N VAL A 106 2.12 -32.28 -10.40
CA VAL A 106 1.52 -31.79 -11.65
C VAL A 106 1.88 -32.78 -12.77
N ARG A 107 0.84 -33.34 -13.41
CA ARG A 107 1.02 -34.25 -14.55
C ARG A 107 1.30 -33.47 -15.81
N TYR A 108 2.25 -33.92 -16.60
CA TYR A 108 2.50 -33.34 -17.92
C TYR A 108 1.36 -33.67 -18.88
N ASP A 109 0.85 -32.62 -19.54
CA ASP A 109 -0.22 -32.71 -20.53
C ASP A 109 0.30 -32.16 -21.87
N THR A 110 0.34 -33.03 -22.88
CA THR A 110 0.86 -32.69 -24.21
C THR A 110 -0.02 -31.69 -24.94
N LEU A 111 -1.35 -31.76 -24.77
CA LEU A 111 -2.26 -30.79 -25.40
C LEU A 111 -2.08 -29.40 -24.86
N LEU A 112 -1.99 -29.26 -23.51
CA LEU A 112 -1.73 -27.98 -22.88
C LEU A 112 -0.35 -27.42 -23.25
N ALA A 113 0.65 -28.29 -23.43
CA ALA A 113 1.97 -27.88 -23.87
C ALA A 113 1.96 -27.36 -25.32
N GLN A 114 1.26 -28.04 -26.24
CA GLN A 114 1.09 -27.58 -27.61
C GLN A 114 0.30 -26.26 -27.70
N GLN A 115 -0.77 -26.14 -26.90
CA GLN A 115 -1.51 -24.86 -26.81
C GLN A 115 -0.63 -23.73 -26.30
N SER A 116 0.26 -24.01 -25.35
CA SER A 116 1.22 -23.03 -24.86
C SER A 116 2.20 -22.56 -25.94
N CYS A 117 2.62 -23.43 -26.86
CA CYS A 117 3.42 -23.04 -28.02
C CYS A 117 2.67 -22.04 -28.91
N LYS A 118 1.39 -22.30 -29.18
CA LYS A 118 0.56 -21.38 -29.99
C LYS A 118 0.35 -20.04 -29.29
N ASP A 119 0.09 -20.06 -27.98
CA ASP A 119 -0.07 -18.84 -27.20
C ASP A 119 1.22 -18.01 -27.15
N LEU A 120 2.38 -18.65 -26.99
CA LEU A 120 3.69 -17.99 -27.03
C LEU A 120 4.01 -17.44 -28.44
N GLN A 121 3.69 -18.18 -29.50
CA GLN A 121 3.86 -17.73 -30.87
C GLN A 121 2.99 -16.49 -31.15
N SER A 122 1.72 -16.54 -30.74
CA SER A 122 0.83 -15.37 -30.84
C SER A 122 1.36 -14.18 -30.05
N ALA A 123 1.94 -14.41 -28.85
CA ALA A 123 2.57 -13.36 -28.07
C ALA A 123 3.79 -12.72 -28.76
N LEU A 124 4.59 -13.50 -29.49
CA LEU A 124 5.69 -12.97 -30.33
C LEU A 124 5.14 -12.14 -31.50
N GLN A 125 4.13 -12.67 -32.22
CA GLN A 125 3.49 -11.96 -33.32
C GLN A 125 2.85 -10.65 -32.87
N ASN A 126 2.19 -10.63 -31.72
CA ASN A 126 1.61 -9.42 -31.13
C ASN A 126 2.66 -8.34 -30.83
N LYS A 127 3.89 -8.73 -30.55
CA LYS A 127 5.03 -7.85 -30.32
C LYS A 127 5.78 -7.46 -31.62
N GLY A 128 5.32 -7.94 -32.78
CA GLY A 128 5.91 -7.58 -34.08
C GLY A 128 6.94 -8.56 -34.61
N TYR A 129 7.11 -9.70 -33.99
CA TYR A 129 7.92 -10.80 -34.52
C TYR A 129 7.01 -11.74 -35.32
N LEU A 130 6.57 -11.28 -36.51
CA LEU A 130 5.53 -11.94 -37.29
C LEU A 130 5.96 -13.32 -37.80
N ASP A 131 7.25 -13.52 -38.02
CA ASP A 131 7.84 -14.80 -38.46
C ASP A 131 8.38 -15.60 -37.24
N GLY A 132 8.03 -15.19 -36.02
CA GLY A 132 8.49 -15.84 -34.80
C GLY A 132 7.93 -17.26 -34.65
N GLU A 133 8.81 -18.19 -34.30
CA GLU A 133 8.49 -19.60 -34.08
C GLU A 133 8.77 -20.00 -32.64
N VAL A 134 8.10 -21.05 -32.19
CA VAL A 134 8.27 -21.59 -30.83
C VAL A 134 8.45 -23.10 -30.94
N GLU A 135 9.60 -23.56 -30.50
CA GLU A 135 9.93 -24.96 -30.42
C GLU A 135 9.72 -25.49 -28.99
N LEU A 136 9.09 -26.68 -28.89
CA LEU A 136 8.91 -27.39 -27.63
C LEU A 136 9.87 -28.55 -27.54
N PHE A 137 10.79 -28.49 -26.60
CA PHE A 137 11.68 -29.62 -26.27
C PHE A 137 11.27 -30.23 -24.93
N ILE A 138 11.12 -31.54 -24.92
CA ILE A 138 10.76 -32.32 -23.72
C ILE A 138 12.00 -33.10 -23.26
N ASP A 139 12.56 -32.64 -22.15
CA ASP A 139 13.70 -33.31 -21.52
C ASP A 139 13.19 -34.34 -20.49
N GLN A 140 13.31 -35.61 -20.86
CA GLN A 140 12.90 -36.72 -20.00
C GLN A 140 14.01 -37.08 -19.00
N LYS A 141 13.67 -36.92 -17.73
CA LYS A 141 14.54 -37.23 -16.60
C LYS A 141 14.23 -38.59 -15.99
N LYS A 142 15.19 -39.12 -15.23
CA LYS A 142 14.98 -40.32 -14.39
C LYS A 142 13.76 -40.15 -13.47
N LYS A 143 13.13 -41.22 -13.05
CA LYS A 143 11.98 -41.27 -12.13
C LYS A 143 10.70 -40.59 -12.65
N LYS A 144 10.32 -40.83 -13.91
CA LYS A 144 9.07 -40.29 -14.52
C LYS A 144 8.90 -38.78 -14.39
N LYS A 145 9.98 -38.01 -14.56
CA LYS A 145 9.97 -36.54 -14.57
C LYS A 145 10.26 -35.99 -15.94
N VAL A 146 9.61 -34.89 -16.32
CA VAL A 146 9.88 -34.18 -17.56
C VAL A 146 10.05 -32.68 -17.30
N ASP A 147 10.99 -32.04 -18.01
CA ASP A 147 11.05 -30.61 -18.14
C ASP A 147 10.48 -30.20 -19.50
N ALA A 148 9.54 -29.26 -19.52
CA ALA A 148 9.05 -28.61 -20.72
C ALA A 148 9.86 -27.35 -20.99
N ILE A 149 10.57 -27.34 -22.11
CA ILE A 149 11.47 -26.24 -22.51
C ILE A 149 10.90 -25.64 -23.78
N TYR A 150 10.46 -24.40 -23.70
CA TYR A 150 9.99 -23.60 -24.82
C TYR A 150 11.13 -22.73 -25.30
N ILE A 151 11.55 -22.92 -26.56
CA ILE A 151 12.60 -22.11 -27.18
C ILE A 151 11.91 -21.16 -28.16
N LEU A 152 12.03 -19.89 -27.88
CA LEU A 152 11.49 -18.82 -28.70
C LEU A 152 12.53 -18.42 -29.75
N HIS A 153 12.14 -18.45 -31.01
CA HIS A 153 12.90 -17.99 -32.18
C HIS A 153 12.20 -16.74 -32.76
N PRO A 154 12.38 -15.54 -32.15
CA PRO A 154 11.65 -14.36 -32.57
C PRO A 154 11.99 -13.89 -33.99
N GLY A 155 13.22 -14.11 -34.43
CA GLY A 155 13.73 -13.55 -35.69
C GLY A 155 13.89 -12.04 -35.62
N GLN A 156 13.76 -11.38 -36.79
CA GLN A 156 13.80 -9.92 -36.85
C GLN A 156 12.41 -9.31 -36.63
N PRO A 157 12.30 -8.22 -35.87
CA PRO A 157 11.03 -7.53 -35.67
C PRO A 157 10.65 -6.76 -36.94
N TYR A 158 9.34 -6.65 -37.16
CA TYR A 158 8.79 -5.82 -38.22
C TYR A 158 8.59 -4.38 -37.76
N TYR A 159 8.82 -3.41 -38.61
CA TYR A 159 8.67 -1.99 -38.35
C TYR A 159 7.62 -1.35 -39.24
N ILE A 160 6.87 -0.39 -38.69
CA ILE A 160 5.86 0.38 -39.42
C ILE A 160 6.58 1.42 -40.28
N THR A 161 6.38 1.36 -41.60
CA THR A 161 7.01 2.29 -42.55
C THR A 161 6.05 3.23 -43.26
N GLY A 162 4.76 2.88 -43.27
CA GLY A 162 3.72 3.72 -43.85
C GLY A 162 2.46 3.65 -42.96
N LEU A 163 2.00 4.80 -42.51
CA LEU A 163 0.70 4.94 -41.85
C LEU A 163 -0.23 5.72 -42.76
N ARG A 164 -1.34 5.08 -43.15
CA ARG A 164 -2.40 5.70 -43.96
C ARG A 164 -3.73 5.60 -43.21
N THR A 165 -4.61 6.55 -43.49
CA THR A 165 -5.99 6.53 -43.01
C THR A 165 -6.94 6.51 -44.19
N ASP A 166 -7.87 5.59 -44.19
CA ASP A 166 -8.99 5.51 -45.14
C ASP A 166 -10.28 5.86 -44.40
N ILE A 167 -10.70 7.11 -44.55
CA ILE A 167 -11.90 7.66 -43.88
C ILE A 167 -12.77 8.27 -44.97
N ARG A 168 -13.90 7.61 -45.23
CA ARG A 168 -14.85 8.08 -46.25
C ARG A 168 -15.66 9.29 -45.82
N ASP A 169 -15.85 9.46 -44.50
CA ASP A 169 -16.56 10.61 -43.90
C ASP A 169 -15.62 11.83 -43.88
N SER A 170 -15.92 12.84 -44.72
CA SER A 170 -15.11 14.04 -44.82
C SER A 170 -15.08 14.87 -43.52
N VAL A 171 -16.17 14.85 -42.72
CA VAL A 171 -16.24 15.58 -41.45
C VAL A 171 -15.34 14.93 -40.41
N ILE A 172 -15.38 13.60 -40.34
CA ILE A 172 -14.48 12.85 -39.46
C ILE A 172 -13.02 13.00 -39.93
N ALA A 173 -12.76 12.95 -41.25
CA ALA A 173 -11.43 13.11 -41.77
C ALA A 173 -10.82 14.48 -41.43
N GLU A 174 -11.61 15.55 -41.45
CA GLU A 174 -11.17 16.89 -41.02
C GLU A 174 -10.89 16.94 -39.53
N LEU A 175 -11.82 16.39 -38.70
CA LEU A 175 -11.66 16.31 -37.26
C LEU A 175 -10.41 15.52 -36.87
N MET A 176 -10.10 14.45 -37.59
CA MET A 176 -8.93 13.60 -37.31
C MET A 176 -7.59 14.28 -37.54
N LYS A 177 -7.53 15.45 -38.19
CA LYS A 177 -6.31 16.25 -38.30
C LYS A 177 -5.82 16.77 -36.96
N ASP A 178 -6.73 17.00 -36.00
CA ASP A 178 -6.41 17.44 -34.64
C ASP A 178 -6.05 16.27 -33.70
N TYR A 179 -6.23 15.04 -34.17
CA TYR A 179 -5.91 13.85 -33.41
C TYR A 179 -4.39 13.60 -33.37
N LYS A 180 -3.88 13.25 -32.19
CA LYS A 180 -2.47 12.91 -31.98
C LYS A 180 -2.31 11.38 -31.93
N PRO A 181 -1.78 10.74 -32.99
CA PRO A 181 -1.67 9.29 -33.02
C PRO A 181 -0.60 8.75 -32.06
N ILE A 182 -0.84 7.56 -31.51
CA ILE A 182 0.13 6.77 -30.77
C ILE A 182 1.12 6.11 -31.73
N LEU A 183 0.59 5.55 -32.83
CA LEU A 183 1.38 4.87 -33.83
C LEU A 183 2.23 5.88 -34.65
N LYS A 184 3.48 5.54 -34.90
CA LYS A 184 4.43 6.38 -35.63
C LYS A 184 5.23 5.55 -36.64
N ASN A 185 5.64 6.16 -37.72
CA ASN A 185 6.58 5.55 -38.67
C ASN A 185 7.91 5.26 -37.94
N GLY A 186 8.51 4.11 -38.22
CA GLY A 186 9.71 3.62 -37.54
C GLY A 186 9.46 2.90 -36.22
N MET A 187 8.23 2.87 -35.72
CA MET A 187 7.86 2.10 -34.55
C MET A 187 7.80 0.61 -34.88
N GLN A 188 8.22 -0.25 -33.94
CA GLN A 188 8.04 -1.69 -34.07
C GLN A 188 6.54 -2.02 -34.13
N PHE A 189 6.15 -2.91 -35.02
CA PHE A 189 4.79 -3.39 -35.15
C PHE A 189 4.33 -4.02 -33.84
N ASN A 190 3.17 -3.58 -33.35
CA ASN A 190 2.66 -4.03 -32.06
C ASN A 190 1.12 -3.98 -32.08
N ILE A 191 0.47 -5.13 -31.90
CA ILE A 191 -1.00 -5.23 -31.90
C ILE A 191 -1.61 -4.53 -30.70
N ASP A 192 -0.95 -4.55 -29.53
CA ASP A 192 -1.45 -3.85 -28.34
C ASP A 192 -1.47 -2.33 -28.57
N ALA A 193 -0.43 -1.78 -29.22
CA ALA A 193 -0.39 -0.37 -29.59
C ALA A 193 -1.49 -0.01 -30.61
N MET A 194 -1.78 -0.89 -31.57
CA MET A 194 -2.88 -0.72 -32.51
C MET A 194 -4.24 -0.74 -31.82
N ASN A 195 -4.45 -1.63 -30.85
CA ASN A 195 -5.67 -1.68 -30.06
C ASN A 195 -5.83 -0.45 -29.13
N GLN A 196 -4.73 0.05 -28.60
CA GLN A 196 -4.71 1.32 -27.84
C GLN A 196 -5.09 2.50 -28.74
N GLU A 197 -4.54 2.57 -29.95
CA GLU A 197 -4.89 3.58 -30.96
C GLU A 197 -6.39 3.52 -31.29
N ARG A 198 -6.94 2.33 -31.61
CA ARG A 198 -8.38 2.15 -31.86
C ARG A 198 -9.21 2.68 -30.72
N SER A 199 -8.83 2.37 -29.47
CA SER A 199 -9.55 2.83 -28.29
C SER A 199 -9.44 4.34 -28.10
N GLN A 200 -8.29 4.92 -28.42
CA GLN A 200 -8.07 6.37 -28.29
C GLN A 200 -8.80 7.16 -29.37
N VAL A 201 -8.76 6.69 -30.63
CA VAL A 201 -9.58 7.27 -31.73
C VAL A 201 -11.06 7.20 -31.40
N THR A 202 -11.52 6.06 -30.91
CA THR A 202 -12.94 5.90 -30.47
C THR A 202 -13.32 6.94 -29.43
N ARG A 203 -12.51 7.10 -28.38
CA ARG A 203 -12.74 8.11 -27.34
C ARG A 203 -12.69 9.53 -27.89
N PHE A 204 -11.77 9.82 -28.78
CA PHE A 204 -11.64 11.13 -29.41
C PHE A 204 -12.88 11.49 -30.21
N LEU A 205 -13.41 10.56 -31.00
CA LEU A 205 -14.64 10.77 -31.76
C LEU A 205 -15.87 10.88 -30.85
N GLN A 206 -15.97 10.02 -29.81
CA GLN A 206 -17.03 10.11 -28.82
C GLN A 206 -16.99 11.42 -28.02
N ASP A 207 -15.80 11.98 -27.76
CA ASP A 207 -15.66 13.28 -27.10
C ASP A 207 -16.08 14.46 -28.00
N ASN A 208 -16.19 14.22 -29.32
CA ASN A 208 -16.63 15.18 -30.31
C ASN A 208 -18.06 14.95 -30.82
N GLY A 209 -18.88 14.20 -30.04
CA GLY A 209 -20.31 14.06 -30.33
C GLY A 209 -20.73 12.77 -31.04
N TYR A 210 -19.82 11.92 -31.44
CA TYR A 210 -20.16 10.67 -32.14
C TYR A 210 -20.58 9.58 -31.14
N PHE A 211 -21.74 9.74 -30.53
CA PHE A 211 -22.29 8.90 -29.46
C PHE A 211 -22.35 7.41 -29.80
N ARG A 212 -22.74 7.05 -31.05
CA ARG A 212 -22.88 5.66 -31.51
C ARG A 212 -21.58 5.06 -32.06
N PHE A 213 -20.47 5.79 -32.01
CA PHE A 213 -19.21 5.31 -32.52
C PHE A 213 -18.55 4.27 -31.59
N HIS A 214 -18.13 3.12 -32.13
CA HIS A 214 -17.50 2.03 -31.41
C HIS A 214 -16.17 1.63 -32.05
N LYS A 215 -15.27 1.02 -31.29
CA LYS A 215 -13.95 0.59 -31.78
C LYS A 215 -14.00 -0.45 -32.92
N GLU A 216 -15.12 -1.18 -33.04
CA GLU A 216 -15.36 -2.15 -34.13
C GLU A 216 -15.49 -1.50 -35.50
N PHE A 217 -15.79 -0.19 -35.58
CA PHE A 217 -15.75 0.58 -36.82
C PHE A 217 -14.33 0.90 -37.29
N ILE A 218 -13.30 0.59 -36.49
CA ILE A 218 -11.91 0.82 -36.86
C ILE A 218 -11.21 -0.51 -37.07
N ASN A 219 -10.76 -0.76 -38.30
CA ASN A 219 -9.93 -1.90 -38.64
C ASN A 219 -8.57 -1.44 -39.16
N TYR A 220 -7.58 -2.32 -39.09
CA TYR A 220 -6.28 -2.10 -39.72
C TYR A 220 -6.06 -3.14 -40.82
N GLN A 221 -5.65 -2.67 -41.98
CA GLN A 221 -5.11 -3.51 -42.98
C GLN A 221 -3.57 -3.38 -42.94
N ALA A 222 -2.90 -4.51 -42.70
CA ALA A 222 -1.45 -4.59 -42.63
C ALA A 222 -0.90 -5.28 -43.86
N LYS A 223 -0.04 -4.61 -44.61
CA LYS A 223 0.68 -5.19 -45.75
C LYS A 223 2.15 -5.40 -45.36
N LYS A 224 2.51 -6.67 -45.11
CA LYS A 224 3.89 -7.02 -44.76
C LYS A 224 4.78 -7.16 -45.99
N ASN A 225 6.04 -6.72 -45.85
CA ASN A 225 7.14 -6.98 -46.78
C ASN A 225 8.17 -7.86 -46.03
N GLU A 226 8.27 -9.11 -46.45
CA GLU A 226 9.13 -10.11 -45.81
C GLU A 226 10.63 -9.83 -46.05
N ALA A 227 10.99 -9.25 -47.19
CA ALA A 227 12.37 -8.97 -47.54
C ALA A 227 12.97 -7.81 -46.72
N THR A 228 12.16 -6.76 -46.45
CA THR A 228 12.60 -5.58 -45.71
C THR A 228 12.19 -5.56 -44.24
N LYS A 229 11.40 -6.56 -43.79
CA LYS A 229 10.80 -6.62 -42.44
C LYS A 229 10.03 -5.34 -42.11
N GLN A 230 9.24 -4.88 -43.06
CA GLN A 230 8.46 -3.65 -42.97
C GLN A 230 6.97 -3.96 -43.09
N VAL A 231 6.13 -3.12 -42.43
CA VAL A 231 4.68 -3.19 -42.53
C VAL A 231 4.11 -1.82 -42.86
N GLU A 232 3.34 -1.76 -43.95
CA GLU A 232 2.46 -0.63 -44.23
C GLU A 232 1.12 -0.87 -43.56
N LEU A 233 0.67 0.11 -42.75
CA LEU A 233 -0.63 0.04 -42.05
C LEU A 233 -1.59 1.04 -42.65
N THR A 234 -2.79 0.59 -42.98
CA THR A 234 -3.91 1.45 -43.35
C THR A 234 -5.00 1.30 -42.28
N MET A 235 -5.29 2.36 -41.55
CA MET A 235 -6.44 2.44 -40.64
C MET A 235 -7.69 2.74 -41.48
N ILE A 236 -8.64 1.83 -41.44
CA ILE A 236 -9.90 1.95 -42.17
C ILE A 236 -11.01 2.24 -41.14
N LEU A 237 -11.72 3.34 -41.38
CA LEU A 237 -12.89 3.69 -40.59
C LEU A 237 -14.14 3.34 -41.43
N HIS A 238 -14.86 2.31 -40.96
CA HIS A 238 -16.05 1.83 -41.62
C HIS A 238 -17.25 2.76 -41.38
N PRO A 239 -18.17 2.87 -42.38
CA PRO A 239 -19.41 3.62 -42.23
C PRO A 239 -20.32 2.97 -41.17
N TYR A 240 -21.31 3.75 -40.70
CA TYR A 240 -22.30 3.26 -39.75
C TYR A 240 -23.35 2.35 -40.48
N ARG A 241 -23.64 1.22 -39.84
CA ARG A 241 -24.78 0.35 -40.23
C ARG A 241 -25.62 0.07 -39.00
N SER A 242 -26.92 0.26 -39.13
CA SER A 242 -27.86 -0.02 -38.03
C SER A 242 -28.15 -1.51 -37.88
N ASP A 243 -28.16 -2.25 -38.97
CA ASP A 243 -28.30 -3.71 -39.04
C ASP A 243 -27.64 -4.26 -40.33
N GLU A 244 -27.58 -5.59 -40.47
CA GLU A 244 -26.95 -6.25 -41.65
C GLU A 244 -27.63 -5.92 -42.99
N HIS A 245 -28.89 -5.47 -42.98
CA HIS A 245 -29.71 -5.18 -44.18
C HIS A 245 -29.74 -3.69 -44.50
N SER A 246 -29.29 -2.81 -43.61
CA SER A 246 -29.26 -1.37 -43.87
C SER A 246 -28.05 -0.98 -44.72
N GLY A 247 -28.23 0.02 -45.58
CA GLY A 247 -27.17 0.59 -46.37
C GLY A 247 -26.15 1.33 -45.50
N ASP A 248 -24.92 1.54 -46.03
CA ASP A 248 -23.87 2.33 -45.43
C ASP A 248 -24.33 3.78 -45.27
N THR A 249 -24.27 4.33 -44.05
CA THR A 249 -24.55 5.73 -43.74
C THR A 249 -23.40 6.39 -43.04
N LEU A 250 -23.34 7.71 -43.03
CA LEU A 250 -22.31 8.44 -42.29
C LEU A 250 -22.61 8.39 -40.80
N HIS A 251 -21.54 8.49 -39.98
CA HIS A 251 -21.70 8.60 -38.54
C HIS A 251 -22.32 9.95 -38.15
N SER A 252 -23.42 9.94 -37.41
CA SER A 252 -24.08 11.14 -36.95
C SER A 252 -23.45 11.69 -35.69
N ARG A 253 -23.31 13.01 -35.63
CA ARG A 253 -22.89 13.74 -34.44
C ARG A 253 -24.13 14.08 -33.61
N TYR A 254 -24.11 13.82 -32.31
CA TYR A 254 -25.25 14.00 -31.39
C TYR A 254 -24.99 15.13 -30.41
N TRP A 255 -26.06 15.87 -30.08
CA TRP A 255 -26.08 16.97 -29.11
C TRP A 255 -27.02 16.65 -27.96
N ILE A 256 -26.70 17.15 -26.77
CA ILE A 256 -27.53 16.99 -25.59
C ILE A 256 -28.64 18.04 -25.63
N ARG A 257 -29.90 17.58 -25.68
CA ARG A 257 -31.08 18.46 -25.68
C ARG A 257 -31.46 18.85 -24.26
N HIS A 258 -31.66 17.89 -23.37
CA HIS A 258 -32.13 18.10 -22.02
C HIS A 258 -31.48 17.13 -21.04
N ILE A 259 -31.22 17.60 -19.79
CA ILE A 259 -30.68 16.79 -18.71
C ILE A 259 -31.67 16.74 -17.56
N SER A 260 -32.21 15.55 -17.30
CA SER A 260 -33.14 15.31 -16.19
C SER A 260 -32.49 14.51 -15.07
N TYR A 261 -32.83 14.84 -13.83
CA TYR A 261 -32.40 14.13 -12.65
C TYR A 261 -33.59 13.41 -12.04
N GLU A 262 -33.45 12.12 -11.79
CA GLU A 262 -34.48 11.27 -11.23
C GLU A 262 -34.01 10.46 -10.06
N SER A 263 -34.90 10.20 -9.10
CA SER A 263 -34.60 9.32 -7.98
C SER A 263 -34.61 7.85 -8.41
N GLY A 264 -33.54 7.14 -8.14
CA GLY A 264 -33.45 5.68 -8.30
C GLY A 264 -33.99 4.89 -7.10
N ASN A 265 -34.57 5.57 -6.12
CA ASN A 265 -35.16 4.91 -4.97
C ASN A 265 -36.64 4.59 -5.25
N PRO A 266 -37.06 3.31 -5.27
CA PRO A 266 -38.47 2.96 -5.59
C PRO A 266 -39.49 3.50 -4.61
N MET A 267 -39.11 3.80 -3.38
CA MET A 267 -40.00 4.27 -2.31
C MET A 267 -39.95 5.80 -2.09
N ASP A 268 -39.02 6.48 -2.76
CA ASP A 268 -38.82 7.92 -2.56
C ASP A 268 -38.45 8.58 -3.88
N SER A 269 -39.40 9.32 -4.45
CA SER A 269 -39.22 10.03 -5.73
C SER A 269 -38.34 11.28 -5.60
N VAL A 270 -37.96 11.68 -4.38
CA VAL A 270 -37.19 12.90 -4.14
C VAL A 270 -35.71 12.60 -4.05
N ILE A 271 -34.88 13.35 -4.78
CA ILE A 271 -33.42 13.35 -4.61
C ILE A 271 -33.09 14.31 -3.47
N HIS A 272 -32.63 13.78 -2.35
CA HIS A 272 -32.26 14.58 -1.16
C HIS A 272 -30.93 15.31 -1.31
N LEU A 273 -30.60 15.80 -2.51
CA LEU A 273 -29.42 16.64 -2.78
C LEU A 273 -29.89 17.99 -3.34
N ARG A 274 -29.15 19.05 -3.04
CA ARG A 274 -29.42 20.36 -3.64
C ARG A 274 -29.22 20.34 -5.16
N GLU A 275 -30.06 20.99 -5.92
CA GLU A 275 -29.94 21.06 -7.39
C GLU A 275 -28.55 21.57 -7.84
N LYS A 276 -27.99 22.55 -7.12
CA LYS A 276 -26.67 23.07 -7.36
C LYS A 276 -25.61 21.96 -7.30
N VAL A 277 -25.72 21.00 -6.37
CA VAL A 277 -24.77 19.87 -6.24
C VAL A 277 -24.92 18.92 -7.42
N LEU A 278 -26.13 18.67 -7.90
CA LEU A 278 -26.37 17.85 -9.09
C LEU A 278 -25.70 18.49 -10.31
N LYS A 279 -25.94 19.79 -10.55
CA LYS A 279 -25.37 20.53 -11.68
C LYS A 279 -23.84 20.65 -11.60
N GLU A 280 -23.29 20.94 -10.42
CA GLU A 280 -21.83 21.06 -10.22
C GLU A 280 -21.07 19.73 -10.49
N ASN A 281 -21.71 18.58 -10.29
CA ASN A 281 -21.12 17.27 -10.51
C ASN A 281 -21.48 16.66 -11.88
N THR A 282 -22.25 17.34 -12.72
CA THR A 282 -22.56 16.96 -14.10
C THR A 282 -21.64 17.70 -15.05
N PHE A 283 -20.92 16.95 -15.89
CA PHE A 283 -19.94 17.45 -16.88
C PHE A 283 -20.48 17.29 -18.32
N LEU A 284 -21.78 17.20 -18.44
CA LEU A 284 -22.52 17.25 -19.67
C LEU A 284 -23.31 18.56 -19.64
N GLU A 285 -23.46 19.25 -20.78
CA GLU A 285 -24.12 20.55 -20.86
C GLU A 285 -25.15 20.49 -21.96
N GLU A 286 -26.33 21.11 -21.73
CA GLU A 286 -27.40 21.20 -22.71
C GLU A 286 -26.98 22.10 -23.86
N GLY A 287 -27.26 21.70 -25.11
CA GLY A 287 -26.85 22.40 -26.31
C GLY A 287 -25.42 22.03 -26.79
N GLU A 288 -24.63 21.34 -25.99
CA GLU A 288 -23.30 20.92 -26.34
C GLU A 288 -23.26 19.51 -26.96
N PRO A 289 -22.24 19.17 -27.77
CA PRO A 289 -22.08 17.83 -28.29
C PRO A 289 -21.88 16.81 -27.16
N TYR A 290 -22.35 15.59 -27.40
CA TYR A 290 -22.05 14.46 -26.51
C TYR A 290 -20.54 14.32 -26.27
N SER A 291 -20.12 14.01 -25.04
CA SER A 291 -18.74 13.75 -24.69
C SER A 291 -18.63 12.55 -23.76
N ALA A 292 -17.89 11.53 -24.20
CA ALA A 292 -17.59 10.35 -23.36
C ALA A 292 -16.76 10.73 -22.15
N LYS A 293 -15.88 11.71 -22.27
CA LYS A 293 -15.08 12.28 -21.16
C LYS A 293 -15.99 13.00 -20.15
N GLY A 294 -16.97 13.77 -20.65
CA GLY A 294 -18.00 14.42 -19.83
C GLY A 294 -18.80 13.38 -19.05
N LEU A 295 -19.25 12.32 -19.71
CA LEU A 295 -19.94 11.19 -19.09
C LEU A 295 -19.10 10.54 -18.00
N GLN A 296 -17.85 10.17 -18.29
CA GLN A 296 -16.96 9.55 -17.33
C GLN A 296 -16.66 10.45 -16.13
N ASN A 297 -16.46 11.75 -16.37
CA ASN A 297 -16.28 12.71 -15.30
C ASN A 297 -17.52 12.82 -14.41
N THR A 298 -18.71 12.81 -15.01
CA THR A 298 -19.97 12.82 -14.27
C THR A 298 -20.10 11.60 -13.37
N TYR A 299 -19.85 10.39 -13.88
CA TYR A 299 -19.82 9.17 -13.04
C TYR A 299 -18.81 9.25 -11.91
N ASN A 300 -17.60 9.72 -12.21
CA ASN A 300 -16.52 9.84 -11.21
C ASN A 300 -16.87 10.84 -10.10
N HIS A 301 -17.52 11.93 -10.44
CA HIS A 301 -17.91 12.96 -9.47
C HIS A 301 -19.08 12.50 -8.60
N PHE A 302 -20.14 11.93 -9.19
CA PHE A 302 -21.24 11.37 -8.41
C PHE A 302 -20.78 10.20 -7.53
N GLY A 303 -19.88 9.35 -8.00
CA GLY A 303 -19.31 8.25 -7.22
C GLY A 303 -18.51 8.66 -5.98
N ARG A 304 -18.09 9.92 -5.87
CA ARG A 304 -17.41 10.49 -4.68
C ARG A 304 -18.36 11.05 -3.64
N LEU A 305 -19.60 11.30 -4.03
CA LEU A 305 -20.59 11.84 -3.12
C LEU A 305 -21.01 10.75 -2.12
N GLY A 306 -20.68 10.90 -0.86
CA GLY A 306 -21.00 9.93 0.19
C GLY A 306 -22.51 9.65 0.35
N ALA A 307 -23.34 10.62 -0.05
CA ALA A 307 -24.80 10.48 -0.10
C ALA A 307 -25.28 9.63 -1.27
N VAL A 308 -24.50 9.46 -2.34
CA VAL A 308 -24.86 8.71 -3.53
C VAL A 308 -24.41 7.26 -3.40
N LYS A 309 -25.31 6.33 -3.60
CA LYS A 309 -25.07 4.90 -3.61
C LYS A 309 -24.77 4.39 -5.02
N TYR A 310 -25.56 4.85 -5.97
CA TYR A 310 -25.52 4.41 -7.34
C TYR A 310 -26.00 5.52 -8.28
N THR A 311 -25.36 5.64 -9.42
CA THR A 311 -25.75 6.56 -10.49
C THR A 311 -25.86 5.77 -11.79
N ASN A 312 -26.93 5.97 -12.53
CA ASN A 312 -27.10 5.46 -13.89
C ASN A 312 -27.41 6.62 -14.82
N ILE A 313 -26.64 6.74 -15.89
CA ILE A 313 -26.81 7.79 -16.89
C ILE A 313 -27.18 7.11 -18.19
N SER A 314 -28.40 7.41 -18.70
CA SER A 314 -28.91 6.90 -19.95
C SER A 314 -29.19 8.04 -20.92
N PHE A 315 -28.96 7.75 -22.19
CA PHE A 315 -29.22 8.67 -23.28
C PHE A 315 -30.37 8.12 -24.12
N LEU A 316 -31.41 8.91 -24.31
CA LEU A 316 -32.57 8.60 -25.10
C LEU A 316 -32.50 9.41 -26.39
N PRO A 317 -32.23 8.78 -27.55
CA PRO A 317 -32.27 9.48 -28.83
C PRO A 317 -33.69 9.97 -29.13
N VAL A 318 -33.81 11.21 -29.54
CA VAL A 318 -35.09 11.78 -30.01
C VAL A 318 -35.30 11.32 -31.45
N ALA A 319 -36.47 10.78 -31.73
CA ALA A 319 -36.84 10.26 -33.05
C ALA A 319 -36.53 11.25 -34.17
N ASP A 320 -35.97 10.76 -35.27
CA ASP A 320 -35.60 11.51 -36.49
C ASP A 320 -34.72 12.73 -36.28
N THR A 321 -33.97 12.76 -35.17
CA THR A 321 -33.04 13.85 -34.89
C THR A 321 -31.68 13.33 -34.40
N THR A 322 -30.72 14.23 -34.29
CA THR A 322 -29.39 13.96 -33.68
C THR A 322 -29.33 14.50 -32.24
N LEU A 323 -30.47 14.56 -31.55
CA LEU A 323 -30.59 15.07 -30.20
C LEU A 323 -30.70 13.90 -29.20
N LEU A 324 -30.13 14.10 -28.03
CA LEU A 324 -30.12 13.14 -26.90
C LEU A 324 -30.78 13.79 -25.68
N ASP A 325 -31.79 13.14 -25.12
CA ASP A 325 -32.25 13.43 -23.78
C ASP A 325 -31.43 12.59 -22.78
N THR A 326 -30.81 13.26 -21.85
CA THR A 326 -29.97 12.63 -20.84
C THR A 326 -30.73 12.46 -19.55
N ARG A 327 -30.87 11.23 -19.09
CA ARG A 327 -31.55 10.88 -17.84
C ARG A 327 -30.49 10.40 -16.82
N ILE A 328 -30.35 11.13 -15.72
CA ILE A 328 -29.44 10.81 -14.63
C ILE A 328 -30.25 10.28 -13.45
N LEU A 329 -30.26 8.96 -13.29
CA LEU A 329 -30.91 8.27 -12.18
C LEU A 329 -29.94 8.19 -11.00
N ILE A 330 -30.33 8.74 -9.85
CA ILE A 330 -29.49 8.79 -8.64
C ILE A 330 -30.21 8.05 -7.51
N GLN A 331 -29.57 7.00 -7.01
CA GLN A 331 -29.95 6.31 -5.78
C GLN A 331 -29.11 6.81 -4.62
N THR A 332 -29.76 7.31 -3.57
CA THR A 332 -29.06 7.79 -2.36
C THR A 332 -28.86 6.70 -1.32
N ASN A 333 -27.80 6.83 -0.53
CA ASN A 333 -27.56 6.05 0.66
C ASN A 333 -28.52 6.45 1.80
N LYS A 334 -28.68 5.57 2.78
CA LYS A 334 -29.26 5.98 4.08
C LYS A 334 -28.41 7.13 4.63
N PRO A 335 -29.02 8.26 5.02
CA PRO A 335 -28.23 9.43 5.41
C PRO A 335 -27.42 9.19 6.68
N SER A 336 -27.94 8.44 7.65
CA SER A 336 -27.30 8.21 8.93
C SER A 336 -26.99 6.73 9.16
N THR A 337 -25.84 6.48 9.79
CA THR A 337 -25.42 5.15 10.24
C THR A 337 -24.78 5.26 11.63
N ILE A 338 -25.00 4.24 12.46
CA ILE A 338 -24.31 4.07 13.73
C ILE A 338 -23.53 2.77 13.64
N SER A 339 -22.28 2.78 14.04
CA SER A 339 -21.43 1.59 14.12
C SER A 339 -20.79 1.49 15.49
N PHE A 340 -20.77 0.29 16.04
CA PHE A 340 -20.08 -0.06 17.26
C PHE A 340 -18.93 -1.01 16.94
N GLN A 341 -17.71 -0.70 17.40
CA GLN A 341 -16.50 -1.47 17.13
C GLN A 341 -15.79 -1.77 18.45
N PRO A 342 -15.83 -3.02 18.93
CA PRO A 342 -14.97 -3.48 20.02
C PRO A 342 -13.56 -3.74 19.48
N GLU A 343 -12.55 -3.39 20.27
CA GLU A 343 -11.13 -3.53 19.95
C GLU A 343 -10.40 -4.21 21.12
N GLY A 344 -9.52 -5.17 20.83
CA GLY A 344 -8.51 -5.61 21.79
C GLY A 344 -7.25 -4.79 21.58
N THR A 345 -6.65 -4.26 22.63
CA THR A 345 -5.40 -3.50 22.56
C THR A 345 -4.25 -4.28 23.19
N ASN A 346 -3.06 -4.05 22.69
CA ASN A 346 -1.81 -4.55 23.26
C ASN A 346 -0.73 -3.49 23.05
N THR A 347 -0.40 -2.77 24.11
CA THR A 347 0.61 -1.72 24.06
C THR A 347 1.84 -2.17 24.83
N ALA A 348 2.93 -2.47 24.08
CA ALA A 348 4.20 -2.92 24.66
C ALA A 348 4.13 -4.19 25.55
N GLY A 349 3.12 -5.04 25.36
CA GLY A 349 2.90 -6.25 26.16
C GLY A 349 1.77 -6.12 27.18
N ASP A 350 1.25 -4.93 27.41
CA ASP A 350 0.08 -4.69 28.26
C ASP A 350 -1.19 -4.91 27.44
N PHE A 351 -2.05 -5.79 27.93
CA PHE A 351 -3.31 -6.11 27.28
C PHE A 351 -4.43 -5.19 27.77
N GLY A 352 -5.25 -4.78 26.83
CA GLY A 352 -6.39 -3.92 27.11
C GLY A 352 -7.56 -4.20 26.20
N ALA A 353 -8.62 -3.47 26.45
CA ALA A 353 -9.82 -3.46 25.62
C ALA A 353 -10.24 -2.02 25.33
N ALA A 354 -10.73 -1.78 24.14
CA ALA A 354 -11.32 -0.51 23.77
C ALA A 354 -12.65 -0.74 23.05
N ALA A 355 -13.49 0.27 23.04
CA ALA A 355 -14.69 0.28 22.25
C ALA A 355 -14.89 1.65 21.62
N SER A 356 -15.36 1.69 20.38
CA SER A 356 -15.73 2.92 19.73
C SER A 356 -17.16 2.88 19.19
N LEU A 357 -17.89 3.99 19.40
CA LEU A 357 -19.21 4.24 18.85
C LEU A 357 -19.09 5.38 17.86
N THR A 358 -19.44 5.13 16.60
CA THR A 358 -19.37 6.14 15.54
C THR A 358 -20.75 6.40 14.98
N TYR A 359 -21.22 7.65 15.07
CA TYR A 359 -22.35 8.17 14.31
C TYR A 359 -21.84 8.85 13.05
N GLN A 360 -22.42 8.55 11.91
CA GLN A 360 -22.09 9.19 10.64
C GLN A 360 -23.34 9.63 9.91
N ASN A 361 -23.37 10.89 9.47
CA ASN A 361 -24.38 11.42 8.54
C ASN A 361 -23.67 11.83 7.24
N ARG A 362 -24.12 11.27 6.10
CA ARG A 362 -23.49 11.44 4.78
C ARG A 362 -24.11 12.56 3.94
N ASN A 363 -25.05 13.29 4.48
CA ASN A 363 -25.78 14.34 3.75
C ASN A 363 -26.25 15.46 4.68
N LEU A 364 -25.37 15.96 5.55
CA LEU A 364 -25.72 16.86 6.64
C LEU A 364 -26.48 18.13 6.17
N PHE A 365 -26.01 18.76 5.09
CA PHE A 365 -26.58 19.99 4.53
C PHE A 365 -27.16 19.79 3.13
N LYS A 366 -27.57 18.57 2.76
CA LYS A 366 -28.06 18.21 1.41
C LYS A 366 -27.04 18.50 0.29
N GLY A 367 -25.75 18.52 0.62
CA GLY A 367 -24.64 18.73 -0.31
C GLY A 367 -23.68 17.55 -0.34
N SER A 368 -24.09 16.41 0.25
CA SER A 368 -23.25 15.23 0.46
C SER A 368 -22.07 15.49 1.39
N GLU A 369 -22.19 16.50 2.26
CA GLU A 369 -21.25 16.69 3.35
C GLU A 369 -21.38 15.53 4.34
N THR A 370 -20.25 14.93 4.71
CA THR A 370 -20.21 13.82 5.66
C THR A 370 -19.77 14.33 7.03
N PHE A 371 -20.67 14.24 7.99
CA PHE A 371 -20.36 14.45 9.40
C PHE A 371 -20.16 13.11 10.09
N SER A 372 -19.10 12.97 10.87
CA SER A 372 -18.80 11.79 11.68
C SER A 372 -18.47 12.23 13.10
N LEU A 373 -19.12 11.61 14.08
CA LEU A 373 -18.81 11.76 15.49
C LEU A 373 -18.41 10.39 16.04
N LYS A 374 -17.16 10.26 16.47
CA LYS A 374 -16.62 9.05 17.07
C LYS A 374 -16.35 9.26 18.54
N LEU A 375 -16.91 8.41 19.37
CA LEU A 375 -16.60 8.30 20.79
C LEU A 375 -15.79 7.02 20.99
N ARG A 376 -14.66 7.09 21.67
CA ARG A 376 -13.81 5.94 21.97
C ARG A 376 -13.46 5.93 23.46
N GLY A 377 -13.53 4.76 24.08
CA GLY A 377 -12.99 4.50 25.39
C GLY A 377 -12.03 3.31 25.34
N ALA A 378 -10.91 3.39 26.05
CA ALA A 378 -9.94 2.31 26.16
C ALA A 378 -9.49 2.14 27.60
N TYR A 379 -9.22 0.90 27.95
CA TYR A 379 -8.68 0.48 29.23
C TYR A 379 -7.52 -0.48 28.99
N GLU A 380 -6.38 -0.25 29.63
CA GLU A 380 -5.22 -1.13 29.58
C GLU A 380 -4.69 -1.40 31.00
N ALA A 381 -4.44 -2.67 31.31
CA ALA A 381 -3.82 -3.08 32.56
C ALA A 381 -2.30 -2.98 32.43
N ILE A 382 -1.70 -1.97 33.04
CA ILE A 382 -0.26 -1.72 32.98
C ILE A 382 0.47 -2.61 33.98
N ARG A 383 1.47 -3.35 33.50
CA ARG A 383 2.34 -4.20 34.33
C ARG A 383 3.76 -3.62 34.33
N GLY A 384 4.32 -3.42 35.52
CA GLY A 384 5.78 -3.27 35.66
C GLY A 384 6.35 -1.87 35.84
N LEU A 385 5.56 -0.86 36.17
CA LEU A 385 6.11 0.39 36.71
C LEU A 385 6.40 0.20 38.20
N GLU A 386 7.69 0.24 38.59
CA GLU A 386 8.08 0.22 40.00
C GLU A 386 7.45 1.42 40.75
N GLY A 387 6.82 1.16 41.89
CA GLY A 387 6.08 2.16 42.67
C GLY A 387 4.61 2.33 42.30
N TYR A 388 4.15 1.78 41.17
CA TYR A 388 2.78 1.92 40.68
C TYR A 388 2.15 0.54 40.36
N SER A 389 2.32 -0.43 41.24
CA SER A 389 1.68 -1.76 41.08
C SER A 389 0.16 -1.64 41.09
N ASN A 390 -0.50 -2.22 40.08
CA ASN A 390 -1.96 -2.31 39.91
C ASN A 390 -2.70 -1.00 39.63
N GLN A 391 -2.11 -0.10 38.85
CA GLN A 391 -2.83 1.05 38.36
C GLN A 391 -3.07 0.93 36.86
N ASP A 392 -4.20 1.44 36.42
CA ASP A 392 -4.73 1.19 35.08
C ASP A 392 -4.55 2.43 34.19
N PHE A 393 -4.43 2.20 32.88
CA PHE A 393 -4.51 3.25 31.88
C PHE A 393 -5.94 3.35 31.36
N ILE A 394 -6.50 4.56 31.45
CA ILE A 394 -7.83 4.87 30.91
C ILE A 394 -7.69 6.00 29.90
N GLU A 395 -8.22 5.77 28.71
CA GLU A 395 -8.28 6.75 27.64
C GLU A 395 -9.73 6.93 27.18
N TYR A 396 -10.15 8.16 26.98
CA TYR A 396 -11.38 8.46 26.26
C TYR A 396 -11.15 9.59 25.28
N SER A 397 -11.72 9.44 24.09
CA SER A 397 -11.60 10.45 23.03
C SER A 397 -12.94 10.70 22.34
N ILE A 398 -13.10 11.94 21.90
CA ILE A 398 -14.22 12.41 21.09
C ILE A 398 -13.63 13.02 19.83
N GLU A 399 -13.93 12.46 18.67
CA GLU A 399 -13.52 12.98 17.37
C GLU A 399 -14.74 13.40 16.55
N SER A 400 -14.77 14.63 16.12
CA SER A 400 -15.75 15.18 15.19
C SER A 400 -15.06 15.48 13.87
N ARG A 401 -15.62 14.99 12.78
CA ARG A 401 -15.08 15.18 11.42
C ARG A 401 -16.19 15.64 10.48
N LEU A 402 -15.95 16.73 9.78
CA LEU A 402 -16.83 17.27 8.75
C LEU A 402 -16.08 17.30 7.41
N SER A 403 -16.50 16.44 6.50
CA SER A 403 -15.88 16.27 5.18
C SER A 403 -16.80 16.85 4.09
N PHE A 404 -16.26 17.72 3.25
CA PHE A 404 -16.91 18.33 2.11
C PHE A 404 -16.39 17.67 0.83
N PRO A 405 -17.23 17.08 -0.02
CA PRO A 405 -16.78 16.42 -1.26
C PRO A 405 -16.45 17.45 -2.36
N ARG A 406 -15.82 18.54 -1.97
CA ARG A 406 -15.39 19.64 -2.84
C ARG A 406 -14.19 20.36 -2.27
N PHE A 407 -13.38 20.96 -3.14
CA PHE A 407 -12.26 21.77 -2.73
C PHE A 407 -12.73 23.15 -2.27
N ILE A 408 -12.63 23.43 -0.97
CA ILE A 408 -13.00 24.71 -0.38
C ILE A 408 -11.74 25.53 -0.19
N MET A 409 -11.49 26.45 -1.11
CA MET A 409 -10.37 27.39 -1.05
C MET A 409 -10.91 28.81 -1.37
N PRO A 410 -10.77 29.79 -0.47
CA PRO A 410 -11.42 31.08 -0.66
C PRO A 410 -10.87 31.80 -1.86
N PHE A 411 -9.79 31.84 -2.33
CA PHE A 411 -9.22 32.70 -3.37
C PHE A 411 -9.21 32.09 -4.78
N LEU A 412 -9.82 30.93 -5.00
CA LEU A 412 -9.85 30.26 -6.30
C LEU A 412 -11.20 30.41 -7.01
N SER A 413 -11.18 30.54 -8.34
CA SER A 413 -12.39 30.51 -9.16
C SER A 413 -13.12 29.17 -9.06
N GLN A 414 -14.42 29.17 -9.37
CA GLN A 414 -15.23 27.95 -9.32
C GLN A 414 -14.72 26.89 -10.29
N GLU A 415 -14.29 27.28 -11.48
CA GLU A 415 -13.73 26.36 -12.48
C GLU A 415 -12.40 25.73 -12.01
N ALA A 416 -11.50 26.52 -11.40
CA ALA A 416 -10.26 26.02 -10.84
C ALA A 416 -10.53 25.01 -9.72
N ARG A 417 -11.51 25.30 -8.84
CA ARG A 417 -11.91 24.37 -7.76
C ARG A 417 -12.49 23.06 -8.30
N ARG A 418 -13.28 23.09 -9.37
CA ARG A 418 -13.79 21.87 -10.04
C ARG A 418 -12.66 21.02 -10.66
N ARG A 419 -11.62 21.65 -11.20
CA ARG A 419 -10.47 20.94 -11.80
C ARG A 419 -9.60 20.23 -10.77
N VAL A 420 -9.40 20.81 -9.58
CA VAL A 420 -8.56 20.23 -8.52
C VAL A 420 -9.17 18.94 -7.95
N ASN A 421 -10.49 18.85 -7.88
CA ASN A 421 -11.20 17.62 -7.49
C ASN A 421 -10.77 17.05 -6.13
N ALA A 422 -10.50 17.91 -5.15
CA ALA A 422 -10.10 17.56 -3.80
C ALA A 422 -11.30 17.58 -2.83
N THR A 423 -11.18 16.82 -1.76
CA THR A 423 -12.08 16.84 -0.61
C THR A 423 -11.47 17.73 0.46
N SER A 424 -12.30 18.60 1.07
CA SER A 424 -11.91 19.43 2.22
C SER A 424 -12.45 18.83 3.50
N GLU A 425 -11.63 18.75 4.54
CA GLU A 425 -12.00 18.10 5.80
C GLU A 425 -11.63 19.00 6.99
N LEU A 426 -12.60 19.20 7.89
CA LEU A 426 -12.42 19.80 9.21
C LEU A 426 -12.46 18.68 10.25
N THR A 427 -11.44 18.61 11.09
CA THR A 427 -11.37 17.65 12.20
C THR A 427 -11.26 18.41 13.52
N LEU A 428 -12.02 17.97 14.52
CA LEU A 428 -11.91 18.41 15.90
C LEU A 428 -11.79 17.16 16.77
N MET A 429 -10.79 17.10 17.64
CA MET A 429 -10.58 15.96 18.53
C MET A 429 -10.26 16.45 19.93
N PHE A 430 -10.87 15.79 20.89
CA PHE A 430 -10.50 15.85 22.29
C PHE A 430 -10.11 14.46 22.75
N ASP A 431 -8.95 14.33 23.39
CA ASP A 431 -8.44 13.08 23.95
C ASP A 431 -8.00 13.32 25.39
N SER A 432 -8.32 12.40 26.27
CA SER A 432 -7.94 12.43 27.68
C SER A 432 -7.38 11.09 28.10
N GLN A 433 -6.15 11.09 28.55
CA GLN A 433 -5.38 9.93 28.97
C GLN A 433 -5.06 10.06 30.45
N THR A 434 -5.58 9.12 31.24
CA THR A 434 -5.27 9.01 32.67
C THR A 434 -4.29 7.87 32.85
N ARG A 435 -3.11 8.18 33.36
CA ARG A 435 -2.08 7.21 33.75
C ARG A 435 -1.76 7.40 35.24
N PRO A 436 -1.13 6.43 35.88
CA PRO A 436 -0.68 6.56 37.25
C PRO A 436 0.24 7.76 37.50
N GLU A 437 1.03 8.12 36.47
CA GLU A 437 2.04 9.17 36.55
C GLU A 437 1.48 10.55 36.25
N PHE A 438 0.47 10.63 35.36
CA PHE A 438 -0.05 11.91 34.86
C PHE A 438 -1.47 11.82 34.31
N LEU A 439 -2.12 12.96 34.26
CA LEU A 439 -3.31 13.22 33.48
C LEU A 439 -2.94 14.11 32.30
N ARG A 440 -3.18 13.62 31.09
CA ARG A 440 -2.88 14.34 29.84
C ARG A 440 -4.16 14.57 29.06
N ARG A 441 -4.36 15.77 28.57
CA ARG A 441 -5.46 16.15 27.70
C ARG A 441 -4.92 16.73 26.40
N VAL A 442 -5.48 16.35 25.27
CA VAL A 442 -5.11 16.86 23.97
C VAL A 442 -6.35 17.40 23.26
N LEU A 443 -6.31 18.66 22.87
CA LEU A 443 -7.30 19.27 22.00
C LEU A 443 -6.67 19.52 20.65
N SER A 444 -7.28 18.95 19.60
CA SER A 444 -6.79 19.10 18.22
C SER A 444 -7.84 19.70 17.32
N ALA A 445 -7.45 20.58 16.40
CA ALA A 445 -8.29 21.14 15.35
C ALA A 445 -7.49 21.22 14.06
N GLY A 446 -8.04 20.64 12.96
CA GLY A 446 -7.31 20.57 11.72
C GLY A 446 -8.17 20.85 10.49
N TRP A 447 -7.59 21.49 9.48
CA TRP A 447 -8.15 21.65 8.15
C TRP A 447 -7.24 20.99 7.13
N HIS A 448 -7.80 19.99 6.39
CA HIS A 448 -7.07 19.12 5.50
C HIS A 448 -7.68 19.12 4.10
N TYR A 449 -6.84 18.92 3.09
CA TYR A 449 -7.24 18.63 1.73
C TYR A 449 -6.73 17.25 1.32
N LEU A 450 -7.63 16.46 0.72
CA LEU A 450 -7.34 15.11 0.25
C LEU A 450 -7.75 15.00 -1.21
N TRP A 451 -6.90 14.49 -2.08
CA TRP A 451 -7.28 14.19 -3.45
C TRP A 451 -6.57 12.96 -3.99
N ASN A 452 -7.31 12.23 -4.82
CA ASN A 452 -6.85 11.05 -5.53
C ASN A 452 -6.98 11.32 -7.03
N PRO A 453 -5.89 11.37 -7.79
CA PRO A 453 -5.91 11.45 -9.24
C PRO A 453 -6.62 10.26 -9.88
N ARG A 454 -6.87 10.36 -11.19
CA ARG A 454 -7.64 9.37 -11.95
C ARG A 454 -7.04 7.96 -12.01
N ASN A 455 -5.74 7.83 -11.79
CA ASN A 455 -5.02 6.55 -11.82
C ASN A 455 -5.28 5.67 -10.60
N HIS A 456 -5.96 6.17 -9.55
CA HIS A 456 -6.29 5.49 -8.29
C HIS A 456 -5.07 4.94 -7.51
N HIS A 457 -3.85 5.20 -7.96
CA HIS A 457 -2.63 4.76 -7.30
C HIS A 457 -2.02 5.83 -6.39
N ASP A 458 -2.27 7.09 -6.73
CA ASP A 458 -1.76 8.25 -6.00
C ASP A 458 -2.80 8.80 -5.03
N THR A 459 -2.34 9.21 -3.86
CA THR A 459 -3.12 9.98 -2.89
C THR A 459 -2.27 11.13 -2.39
N TYR A 460 -2.83 12.33 -2.41
CA TYR A 460 -2.19 13.52 -1.87
C TYR A 460 -2.99 14.03 -0.68
N ARG A 461 -2.28 14.48 0.34
CA ARG A 461 -2.85 15.14 1.51
C ARG A 461 -2.10 16.45 1.75
N VAL A 462 -2.82 17.52 1.98
CA VAL A 462 -2.27 18.78 2.48
C VAL A 462 -2.96 19.11 3.79
N ASP A 463 -2.19 19.18 4.84
CA ASP A 463 -2.62 19.72 6.13
C ASP A 463 -2.33 21.21 6.11
N LEU A 464 -3.35 22.01 5.88
CA LEU A 464 -3.19 23.47 5.77
C LEU A 464 -2.88 24.08 7.12
N ILE A 465 -3.63 23.68 8.13
CA ILE A 465 -3.42 24.03 9.54
C ILE A 465 -3.87 22.82 10.36
N ASP A 466 -3.04 22.43 11.31
CA ASP A 466 -3.36 21.41 12.30
C ASP A 466 -2.81 21.88 13.65
N LEU A 467 -3.71 22.21 14.55
CA LEU A 467 -3.44 22.72 15.90
C LEU A 467 -3.54 21.58 16.87
N ASN A 468 -2.55 21.42 17.73
CA ASN A 468 -2.56 20.45 18.83
C ASN A 468 -2.15 21.18 20.11
N TYR A 469 -3.07 21.24 21.04
CA TYR A 469 -2.85 21.76 22.38
C TYR A 469 -2.79 20.59 23.36
N VAL A 470 -1.62 20.33 23.89
CA VAL A 470 -1.36 19.31 24.91
C VAL A 470 -1.32 19.98 26.27
N PHE A 471 -2.16 19.52 27.17
CA PHE A 471 -2.30 20.08 28.50
C PHE A 471 -2.15 18.97 29.55
N MET A 472 -1.31 19.22 30.57
CA MET A 472 -0.98 18.30 31.65
C MET A 472 -1.54 18.83 33.00
N PRO A 473 -2.84 18.66 33.29
CA PRO A 473 -3.44 19.25 34.48
C PRO A 473 -2.96 18.65 35.80
N TRP A 474 -2.40 17.44 35.74
CA TRP A 474 -1.90 16.76 36.93
C TRP A 474 -0.73 15.85 36.61
N ILE A 475 0.29 15.88 37.45
CA ILE A 475 1.45 14.98 37.45
C ILE A 475 1.62 14.50 38.89
N SER A 476 1.85 13.19 39.08
CA SER A 476 2.06 12.57 40.39
C SER A 476 3.20 13.22 41.16
N ASP A 477 3.02 13.53 42.44
CA ASP A 477 4.05 14.12 43.29
C ASP A 477 5.29 13.21 43.43
N THR A 478 5.08 11.90 43.45
CA THR A 478 6.16 10.91 43.48
C THR A 478 6.99 11.00 42.19
N PHE A 479 6.31 10.98 41.05
CA PHE A 479 6.97 11.08 39.74
C PHE A 479 7.68 12.42 39.58
N ARG A 480 7.05 13.50 40.01
CA ARG A 480 7.65 14.85 39.96
C ARG A 480 8.95 14.90 40.77
N LYS A 481 8.94 14.41 42.03
CA LYS A 481 10.12 14.42 42.91
C LYS A 481 11.23 13.53 42.42
N GLU A 482 10.91 12.34 41.89
CA GLU A 482 11.94 11.38 41.43
C GLU A 482 12.55 11.77 40.08
N TYR A 483 11.78 12.38 39.19
CA TYR A 483 12.19 12.55 37.79
C TYR A 483 12.25 14.02 37.32
N LEU A 484 11.46 14.95 37.89
CA LEU A 484 11.37 16.32 37.43
C LEU A 484 12.05 17.33 38.38
N ASP A 485 11.93 17.17 39.68
CA ASP A 485 12.46 18.12 40.67
C ASP A 485 13.89 17.81 41.14
N ASP A 486 14.44 16.67 40.76
CA ASP A 486 15.81 16.29 41.11
C ASP A 486 16.82 17.21 40.37
N LYS A 487 17.43 18.12 41.09
CA LYS A 487 18.45 19.07 40.58
C LYS A 487 19.70 18.37 40.02
N THR A 488 19.92 17.09 40.35
CA THR A 488 21.04 16.30 39.84
C THR A 488 20.70 15.63 38.51
N ASN A 489 19.41 15.53 38.17
CA ASN A 489 18.91 14.96 36.93
C ASN A 489 18.35 16.07 36.01
N SER A 490 19.23 16.77 35.32
CA SER A 490 18.87 17.84 34.37
C SER A 490 18.37 17.30 33.02
N ASN A 491 17.53 16.25 33.01
CA ASN A 491 17.05 15.63 31.78
C ASN A 491 16.08 16.57 31.03
N VAL A 492 16.64 17.34 30.10
CA VAL A 492 15.90 18.32 29.29
C VAL A 492 14.77 17.68 28.47
N ILE A 493 14.99 16.44 28.02
CA ILE A 493 13.99 15.69 27.24
C ILE A 493 12.80 15.32 28.13
N LEU A 494 13.08 14.87 29.34
CA LEU A 494 12.06 14.50 30.30
C LEU A 494 11.19 15.68 30.70
N HIS A 495 11.80 16.79 31.12
CA HIS A 495 11.08 18.01 31.46
C HIS A 495 10.16 18.47 30.35
N TYR A 496 10.68 18.56 29.12
CA TYR A 496 9.89 19.01 27.96
C TYR A 496 8.69 18.10 27.64
N ASN A 497 8.77 16.79 27.95
CA ASN A 497 7.69 15.85 27.69
C ASN A 497 6.50 15.97 28.64
N TYR A 498 6.71 16.57 29.80
CA TYR A 498 5.68 16.77 30.86
C TYR A 498 5.25 18.22 31.02
N GLU A 499 5.61 19.10 30.08
CA GLU A 499 5.12 20.46 29.99
C GLU A 499 3.92 20.57 29.06
N ASP A 500 3.14 21.63 29.24
CA ASP A 500 2.09 21.99 28.29
C ASP A 500 2.72 22.38 26.95
N GLN A 501 2.12 21.94 25.86
CA GLN A 501 2.68 22.16 24.53
C GLN A 501 1.63 22.68 23.56
N PHE A 502 2.00 23.65 22.75
CA PHE A 502 1.20 24.13 21.65
C PHE A 502 1.92 23.87 20.33
N ILE A 503 1.30 23.09 19.45
CA ILE A 503 1.88 22.69 18.16
C ILE A 503 0.93 23.13 17.05
N MET A 504 1.35 24.08 16.24
CA MET A 504 0.67 24.47 15.00
C MET A 504 1.50 24.02 13.82
N LYS A 505 1.03 23.00 13.14
CA LYS A 505 1.75 22.37 12.02
C LYS A 505 1.03 22.57 10.68
N MET A 506 1.82 22.51 9.62
CA MET A 506 1.42 22.39 8.23
C MET A 506 2.11 21.15 7.65
N GLY A 507 1.45 20.46 6.73
CA GLY A 507 1.99 19.22 6.21
C GLY A 507 1.62 18.95 4.75
N PHE A 508 2.45 18.12 4.12
CA PHE A 508 2.19 17.54 2.81
C PHE A 508 2.48 16.05 2.86
N GLY A 509 1.53 15.24 2.45
CA GLY A 509 1.63 13.80 2.35
C GLY A 509 1.39 13.32 0.93
N TYR A 510 2.22 12.37 0.48
CA TYR A 510 2.06 11.67 -0.77
C TYR A 510 2.11 10.17 -0.54
N THR A 511 1.15 9.45 -1.10
CA THR A 511 1.13 7.98 -1.06
C THR A 511 0.88 7.45 -2.46
N TYR A 512 1.70 6.50 -2.88
CA TYR A 512 1.55 5.75 -4.13
C TYR A 512 1.50 4.26 -3.83
N ASN A 513 0.56 3.54 -4.42
CA ASN A 513 0.48 2.08 -4.27
C ASN A 513 -0.15 1.44 -5.51
N ASN A 514 0.63 0.62 -6.22
CA ASN A 514 0.16 -0.17 -7.37
C ASN A 514 0.18 -1.69 -7.11
N GLY A 515 0.33 -2.11 -5.85
CA GLY A 515 0.42 -3.51 -5.43
C GLY A 515 1.79 -4.17 -5.67
N THR A 516 2.70 -3.56 -6.44
CA THR A 516 4.11 -3.98 -6.59
C THR A 516 5.04 -3.04 -5.85
N TYR A 517 4.75 -1.75 -5.93
CA TYR A 517 5.45 -0.68 -5.21
C TYR A 517 4.45 0.05 -4.34
N ALA A 518 4.84 0.31 -3.10
CA ALA A 518 4.19 1.27 -2.23
C ALA A 518 5.23 2.31 -1.79
N LEU A 519 4.87 3.59 -1.89
CA LEU A 519 5.69 4.71 -1.48
C LEU A 519 4.84 5.65 -0.64
N LYS A 520 5.37 6.09 0.48
CA LYS A 520 4.76 7.09 1.33
C LYS A 520 5.81 8.13 1.70
N ALA A 521 5.52 9.39 1.42
CA ALA A 521 6.38 10.51 1.78
C ALA A 521 5.55 11.56 2.51
N ASN A 522 6.02 12.03 3.67
CA ASN A 522 5.38 13.07 4.45
C ASN A 522 6.40 14.15 4.77
N LEU A 523 5.99 15.40 4.65
CA LEU A 523 6.73 16.56 5.09
C LEU A 523 5.84 17.38 6.04
N GLU A 524 6.35 17.67 7.21
CA GLU A 524 5.64 18.43 8.24
C GLU A 524 6.55 19.56 8.75
N THR A 525 5.98 20.73 8.93
CA THR A 525 6.65 21.87 9.58
C THR A 525 5.73 22.49 10.61
N ALA A 526 6.28 22.88 11.76
CA ALA A 526 5.51 23.45 12.86
C ALA A 526 6.10 24.78 13.34
N GLY A 527 5.24 25.66 13.87
CA GLY A 527 5.60 26.88 14.55
C GLY A 527 6.03 28.06 13.66
N ASN A 528 6.19 27.86 12.35
CA ASN A 528 6.70 28.94 11.47
C ASN A 528 5.73 30.09 11.30
N LEU A 529 4.43 29.82 11.13
CA LEU A 529 3.42 30.86 11.05
C LEU A 529 3.30 31.62 12.38
N LEU A 530 3.39 30.92 13.52
CA LEU A 530 3.36 31.53 14.84
C LEU A 530 4.58 32.40 15.06
N LYS A 531 5.76 31.97 14.65
CA LYS A 531 6.97 32.79 14.74
C LYS A 531 6.87 34.05 13.90
N LEU A 532 6.38 33.93 12.67
CA LEU A 532 6.15 35.08 11.81
C LEU A 532 5.16 36.07 12.44
N SER A 533 4.03 35.58 12.98
CA SER A 533 3.05 36.41 13.65
C SER A 533 3.62 37.08 14.93
N SER A 534 4.37 36.34 15.75
CA SER A 534 5.00 36.85 16.96
C SER A 534 6.03 37.96 16.64
N GLN A 535 6.76 37.83 15.54
CA GLN A 535 7.72 38.84 15.10
C GLN A 535 7.03 40.09 14.52
N LEU A 536 5.92 39.93 13.81
CA LEU A 536 5.20 41.07 13.19
C LEU A 536 4.34 41.84 14.19
N PHE A 537 3.76 41.16 15.18
CA PHE A 537 2.77 41.75 16.09
C PHE A 537 3.27 41.88 17.54
N GLY A 538 4.56 41.57 17.81
CA GLY A 538 5.16 41.71 19.14
C GLY A 538 4.71 40.59 20.09
N GLY A 539 5.22 39.36 19.91
CA GLY A 539 4.90 38.22 20.78
C GLY A 539 5.62 38.30 22.13
N GLU A 540 4.97 37.82 23.18
CA GLU A 540 5.57 37.65 24.51
C GLU A 540 6.59 36.50 24.51
N MET A 541 7.66 36.66 25.33
CA MET A 541 8.67 35.61 25.52
C MET A 541 8.69 35.14 26.98
N ASN A 542 9.08 33.89 27.16
CA ASN A 542 9.41 33.38 28.49
C ASN A 542 10.85 33.68 28.88
N ASP A 543 11.24 33.34 30.12
CA ASP A 543 12.60 33.56 30.65
C ASP A 543 13.72 32.85 29.86
N LEU A 544 13.35 31.83 29.06
CA LEU A 544 14.26 31.10 28.20
C LEU A 544 14.39 31.70 26.78
N GLY A 545 13.73 32.85 26.53
CA GLY A 545 13.73 33.52 25.23
C GLY A 545 12.87 32.86 24.16
N GLN A 546 11.90 32.08 24.56
CA GLN A 546 10.96 31.41 23.63
C GLN A 546 9.65 32.22 23.55
N TYR A 547 9.15 32.44 22.34
CA TYR A 547 7.84 33.03 22.13
C TYR A 547 6.72 32.15 22.66
N LYS A 548 5.69 32.74 23.22
CA LYS A 548 4.52 32.09 23.80
C LYS A 548 3.25 32.39 23.01
N VAL A 549 2.31 31.47 23.06
CA VAL A 549 0.90 31.61 22.67
C VAL A 549 0.07 31.00 23.79
N PHE A 550 -0.92 31.73 24.32
CA PHE A 550 -1.69 31.33 25.50
C PHE A 550 -0.81 30.92 26.71
N ASP A 551 0.23 31.70 26.97
CA ASP A 551 1.25 31.45 28.01
C ASP A 551 2.10 30.18 27.84
N ILE A 552 2.03 29.52 26.72
CA ILE A 552 2.73 28.26 26.41
C ILE A 552 3.72 28.49 25.28
N ALA A 553 4.95 27.98 25.45
CA ALA A 553 5.95 28.00 24.40
C ALA A 553 5.53 27.05 23.28
N TYR A 554 5.39 27.55 22.05
CA TYR A 554 5.00 26.69 20.92
C TYR A 554 6.19 25.95 20.33
N ALA A 555 5.92 24.73 19.85
CA ALA A 555 6.92 23.90 19.20
C ALA A 555 7.26 24.42 17.79
N GLN A 556 8.56 24.44 17.46
CA GLN A 556 9.06 24.78 16.13
C GLN A 556 10.03 23.71 15.63
N TYR A 557 9.64 22.99 14.56
CA TYR A 557 10.43 21.91 13.97
C TYR A 557 10.07 21.68 12.50
N VAL A 558 10.92 20.92 11.83
CA VAL A 558 10.64 20.29 10.53
C VAL A 558 10.79 18.79 10.67
N LYS A 559 9.91 18.03 10.02
CA LYS A 559 9.91 16.57 10.01
C LYS A 559 9.65 16.05 8.60
N ALA A 560 10.44 15.09 8.17
CA ALA A 560 10.28 14.41 6.89
C ALA A 560 10.36 12.89 7.09
N ASP A 561 9.39 12.17 6.55
CA ASP A 561 9.31 10.71 6.59
C ASP A 561 9.21 10.18 5.16
N PHE A 562 9.92 9.10 4.88
CA PHE A 562 9.88 8.40 3.61
C PHE A 562 9.85 6.90 3.85
N ASP A 563 8.83 6.21 3.32
CA ASP A 563 8.68 4.76 3.36
C ASP A 563 8.54 4.22 1.94
N PHE A 564 9.29 3.20 1.62
CA PHE A 564 9.26 2.51 0.34
C PHE A 564 9.16 1.01 0.54
N THR A 565 8.15 0.39 -0.06
CA THR A 565 7.98 -1.07 -0.05
C THR A 565 7.94 -1.58 -1.48
N ARG A 566 8.65 -2.68 -1.74
CA ARG A 566 8.69 -3.33 -3.05
C ARG A 566 8.48 -4.82 -2.92
N ASN A 567 7.50 -5.35 -3.65
CA ASN A 567 7.36 -6.79 -3.88
C ASN A 567 8.32 -7.21 -5.00
N ILE A 568 9.50 -7.76 -4.65
CA ILE A 568 10.55 -8.19 -5.60
C ILE A 568 10.12 -9.44 -6.35
N LEU A 569 9.57 -10.43 -5.61
CA LEU A 569 8.97 -11.63 -6.17
C LEU A 569 7.49 -11.63 -5.79
N LYS A 570 6.62 -11.76 -6.78
CA LYS A 570 5.18 -11.91 -6.58
C LYS A 570 4.74 -13.18 -7.29
N GLY A 571 5.01 -14.31 -6.64
CA GLY A 571 4.51 -15.61 -7.07
C GLY A 571 3.05 -15.83 -6.65
N THR A 572 2.44 -16.91 -7.12
CA THR A 572 1.08 -17.29 -6.73
C THR A 572 0.99 -17.71 -5.27
N ARG A 573 2.09 -18.18 -4.68
CA ARG A 573 2.16 -18.72 -3.32
C ARG A 573 3.33 -18.19 -2.48
N ASP A 574 4.20 -17.36 -3.06
CA ASP A 574 5.37 -16.80 -2.39
C ASP A 574 5.59 -15.34 -2.78
N GLN A 575 6.17 -14.59 -1.86
CA GLN A 575 6.49 -13.18 -2.04
C GLN A 575 7.82 -12.87 -1.36
N LEU A 576 8.65 -12.08 -2.02
CA LEU A 576 9.82 -11.46 -1.40
C LEU A 576 9.56 -9.96 -1.34
N VAL A 577 9.49 -9.43 -0.13
CA VAL A 577 9.16 -8.02 0.13
C VAL A 577 10.38 -7.33 0.72
N PHE A 578 10.74 -6.21 0.13
CA PHE A 578 11.74 -5.28 0.63
C PHE A 578 11.05 -4.01 1.12
N HIS A 579 11.43 -3.55 2.31
CA HIS A 579 10.98 -2.28 2.90
C HIS A 579 12.18 -1.44 3.27
N PHE A 580 12.09 -0.14 3.02
CA PHE A 580 13.04 0.89 3.41
C PHE A 580 12.27 2.06 4.00
N GLY A 581 12.58 2.44 5.23
CA GLY A 581 11.98 3.57 5.92
C GLY A 581 13.06 4.49 6.47
N ILE A 582 12.94 5.79 6.23
CA ILE A 582 13.79 6.81 6.84
C ILE A 582 12.93 7.98 7.32
N GLY A 583 13.22 8.45 8.52
CA GLY A 583 12.56 9.61 9.09
C GLY A 583 13.58 10.53 9.74
N ILE A 584 13.41 11.84 9.54
CA ILE A 584 14.24 12.88 10.15
C ILE A 584 13.36 13.98 10.70
N ALA A 585 13.61 14.41 11.92
CA ALA A 585 12.93 15.53 12.55
C ALA A 585 13.95 16.43 13.25
N TYR A 586 13.87 17.73 13.00
CA TYR A 586 14.84 18.68 13.52
C TYR A 586 14.15 19.85 14.21
N PRO A 587 14.35 20.05 15.53
CA PRO A 587 13.85 21.20 16.27
C PRO A 587 14.76 22.42 16.01
N TYR A 588 14.17 23.59 15.81
CA TYR A 588 14.90 24.83 15.59
C TYR A 588 14.13 26.05 16.14
N GLY A 589 14.78 27.18 16.13
CA GLY A 589 14.15 28.46 16.51
C GLY A 589 13.61 28.45 17.95
N ASN A 590 12.29 28.34 18.07
CA ASN A 590 11.60 28.36 19.37
C ASN A 590 11.75 27.06 20.19
N SER A 591 12.19 25.95 19.56
CA SER A 591 12.33 24.66 20.23
C SER A 591 13.77 24.18 20.27
N LYS A 592 14.21 23.73 21.44
CA LYS A 592 15.51 23.04 21.62
C LYS A 592 15.39 21.54 21.48
N VAL A 593 14.23 20.98 21.83
CA VAL A 593 13.92 19.54 21.81
C VAL A 593 12.64 19.32 21.02
N LEU A 594 12.50 18.15 20.38
CA LEU A 594 11.25 17.77 19.71
C LEU A 594 10.19 17.36 20.72
N PRO A 595 8.91 17.67 20.47
CA PRO A 595 7.80 17.07 21.20
C PRO A 595 7.88 15.53 21.16
N PHE A 596 7.55 14.89 22.27
CA PHE A 596 7.65 13.43 22.41
C PHE A 596 6.92 12.68 21.30
N GLU A 597 5.72 13.14 20.92
CA GLU A 597 4.92 12.51 19.85
C GLU A 597 5.54 12.65 18.46
N LYS A 598 6.54 13.50 18.30
CA LYS A 598 7.23 13.73 17.02
C LYS A 598 8.57 13.01 16.94
N ARG A 599 9.05 12.47 18.05
CA ARG A 599 10.27 11.67 18.12
C ARG A 599 10.04 10.27 17.56
N TYR A 600 11.11 9.66 17.11
CA TYR A 600 11.09 8.30 16.58
C TYR A 600 11.42 7.27 17.64
N PHE A 601 10.88 6.09 17.44
CA PHE A 601 11.13 4.88 18.22
C PHE A 601 11.52 3.74 17.28
N SER A 602 12.30 2.77 17.78
CA SER A 602 12.64 1.56 17.03
C SER A 602 12.46 0.32 17.91
N GLY A 603 12.39 -0.85 17.24
CA GLY A 603 12.00 -2.12 17.83
C GLY A 603 10.51 -2.41 17.74
N GLY A 604 10.14 -3.67 17.90
CA GLY A 604 8.78 -4.16 17.82
C GLY A 604 8.42 -4.78 16.46
N ALA A 605 7.19 -5.23 16.37
CA ALA A 605 6.69 -6.06 15.27
C ALA A 605 6.76 -5.42 13.86
N ASN A 606 6.85 -4.09 13.75
CA ASN A 606 6.82 -3.36 12.49
C ASN A 606 8.12 -2.58 12.19
N SER A 607 9.20 -2.84 12.91
CA SER A 607 10.50 -2.21 12.74
C SER A 607 11.59 -3.29 12.80
N VAL A 608 12.50 -3.29 13.79
CA VAL A 608 13.56 -4.28 13.99
C VAL A 608 13.09 -5.32 15.00
N ARG A 609 12.64 -6.48 14.54
CA ARG A 609 11.90 -7.49 15.32
C ARG A 609 12.75 -8.29 16.32
N GLY A 610 14.06 -8.06 16.38
CA GLY A 610 14.91 -8.60 17.45
C GLY A 610 14.77 -7.88 18.79
N TRP A 611 14.08 -6.73 18.84
CA TRP A 611 13.89 -5.91 20.02
C TRP A 611 12.41 -5.74 20.35
N SER A 612 12.11 -5.67 21.63
CA SER A 612 10.77 -5.31 22.10
C SER A 612 10.37 -3.91 21.61
N VAL A 613 9.10 -3.57 21.70
CA VAL A 613 8.61 -2.26 21.29
C VAL A 613 9.34 -1.16 22.04
N ARG A 614 9.90 -0.17 21.31
CA ARG A 614 10.63 0.97 21.86
C ARG A 614 11.87 0.64 22.68
N SER A 615 12.52 -0.50 22.44
CA SER A 615 13.69 -0.92 23.23
C SER A 615 15.01 -0.84 22.46
N LEU A 616 15.02 -0.27 21.25
CA LEU A 616 16.23 -0.15 20.44
C LEU A 616 16.66 1.32 20.34
N GLY A 617 17.94 1.58 20.57
CA GLY A 617 18.59 2.88 20.39
C GLY A 617 18.35 3.90 21.52
N PRO A 618 18.73 5.16 21.31
CA PRO A 618 19.36 5.71 20.12
C PRO A 618 20.86 5.32 19.99
N GLY A 619 21.27 5.06 18.75
CA GLY A 619 22.66 4.70 18.45
C GLY A 619 23.17 3.53 19.30
N ARG A 620 24.22 3.79 20.07
CA ARG A 620 24.87 2.84 21.02
C ARG A 620 24.38 3.00 22.45
N TYR A 621 23.40 3.85 22.68
CA TYR A 621 22.91 4.13 24.03
C TYR A 621 22.43 2.86 24.74
N LYS A 622 22.91 2.67 25.96
CA LYS A 622 22.49 1.62 26.90
C LYS A 622 22.13 2.30 28.22
N ASP A 623 20.95 2.04 28.73
CA ASP A 623 20.55 2.53 30.04
C ASP A 623 21.44 1.93 31.12
N LYS A 624 21.80 2.72 32.14
CA LYS A 624 22.72 2.33 33.22
C LYS A 624 22.19 1.11 34.01
N ASP A 625 20.89 1.02 34.16
CA ASP A 625 20.24 -0.04 34.94
C ASP A 625 19.81 -1.24 34.07
N GLY A 626 20.08 -1.22 32.75
CA GLY A 626 19.66 -2.27 31.81
C GLY A 626 18.15 -2.38 31.62
N ARG A 627 17.39 -1.42 32.14
CA ARG A 627 15.93 -1.35 32.02
C ARG A 627 15.53 -0.60 30.75
N ILE A 628 14.34 -0.90 30.23
CA ILE A 628 13.78 -0.18 29.09
C ILE A 628 13.19 1.13 29.61
N ASN A 629 13.84 2.25 29.26
CA ASN A 629 13.30 3.57 29.57
C ASN A 629 12.71 4.17 28.29
N PHE A 630 11.40 4.12 28.13
CA PHE A 630 10.68 4.59 26.96
C PHE A 630 10.88 6.08 26.65
N ILE A 631 11.32 6.87 27.62
CA ILE A 631 11.52 8.31 27.47
C ILE A 631 12.87 8.62 26.83
N THR A 632 13.91 7.92 27.28
CA THR A 632 15.28 8.10 26.77
C THR A 632 15.54 7.30 25.49
N GLN A 633 14.78 6.22 25.23
CA GLN A 633 14.90 5.45 23.99
C GLN A 633 14.12 6.06 22.85
N THR A 634 14.40 7.33 22.55
CA THR A 634 13.81 8.11 21.47
C THR A 634 14.88 8.79 20.63
N GLY A 635 14.60 9.05 19.35
CA GLY A 635 15.52 9.69 18.43
C GLY A 635 14.87 10.74 17.55
N ASP A 636 15.71 11.51 16.89
CA ASP A 636 15.35 12.54 15.92
C ASP A 636 15.49 12.05 14.48
N LEU A 637 16.23 10.95 14.29
CA LEU A 637 16.45 10.26 13.02
C LEU A 637 16.16 8.78 13.20
N LYS A 638 15.51 8.17 12.21
CA LYS A 638 15.17 6.74 12.16
C LYS A 638 15.57 6.15 10.82
N LEU A 639 16.07 4.92 10.84
CA LEU A 639 16.33 4.11 9.66
C LEU A 639 15.81 2.70 9.93
N ASP A 640 14.98 2.18 9.01
CA ASP A 640 14.54 0.78 8.96
C ASP A 640 14.80 0.19 7.58
N VAL A 641 15.37 -1.00 7.53
CA VAL A 641 15.57 -1.79 6.32
C VAL A 641 15.13 -3.21 6.61
N ASN A 642 14.12 -3.69 5.91
CA ASN A 642 13.54 -5.00 6.15
C ASN A 642 13.49 -5.81 4.86
N LEU A 643 13.82 -7.09 4.97
CA LEU A 643 13.66 -8.05 3.89
C LEU A 643 12.89 -9.26 4.43
N GLU A 644 11.75 -9.55 3.84
CA GLU A 644 10.88 -10.63 4.28
C GLU A 644 10.45 -11.52 3.12
N TYR A 645 10.75 -12.81 3.22
CA TYR A 645 10.21 -13.83 2.34
C TYR A 645 8.99 -14.46 3.00
N ARG A 646 7.86 -14.42 2.31
CA ARG A 646 6.56 -14.96 2.73
C ARG A 646 6.21 -16.13 1.83
N ALA A 647 5.81 -17.25 2.41
CA ALA A 647 5.39 -18.42 1.66
C ALA A 647 4.11 -19.02 2.25
N ARG A 648 3.14 -19.34 1.39
CA ARG A 648 1.94 -20.06 1.80
C ARG A 648 2.30 -21.48 2.20
N LEU A 649 1.96 -21.86 3.44
CA LEU A 649 2.22 -23.19 3.96
C LEU A 649 1.07 -24.14 3.59
N PHE A 650 -0.01 -24.06 4.33
CA PHE A 650 -1.21 -24.88 4.15
C PHE A 650 -2.41 -24.18 4.75
N TRP A 651 -3.60 -24.50 4.32
CA TRP A 651 -4.86 -23.94 4.77
C TRP A 651 -4.79 -22.39 4.78
N LYS A 652 -4.89 -21.74 5.92
CA LYS A 652 -4.76 -20.29 6.13
C LYS A 652 -3.42 -19.88 6.76
N PHE A 653 -2.48 -20.82 6.86
CA PHE A 653 -1.16 -20.53 7.40
C PHE A 653 -0.19 -20.08 6.31
N ASP A 654 0.46 -18.95 6.54
CA ASP A 654 1.61 -18.47 5.79
C ASP A 654 2.83 -18.43 6.71
N GLY A 655 3.98 -18.89 6.23
CA GLY A 655 5.27 -18.76 6.91
C GLY A 655 6.04 -17.56 6.41
N ALA A 656 6.88 -16.98 7.25
CA ALA A 656 7.83 -15.96 6.83
C ALA A 656 9.21 -16.19 7.42
N ILE A 657 10.22 -15.78 6.68
CA ILE A 657 11.60 -15.64 7.13
C ILE A 657 11.99 -14.20 6.87
N PHE A 658 12.58 -13.56 7.85
CA PHE A 658 12.92 -12.16 7.73
C PHE A 658 14.30 -11.82 8.28
N THR A 659 14.83 -10.72 7.78
CA THR A 659 15.97 -10.01 8.36
C THR A 659 15.64 -8.53 8.39
N ASP A 660 15.92 -7.89 9.51
CA ASP A 660 15.66 -6.48 9.75
C ASP A 660 16.96 -5.81 10.19
N ALA A 661 17.18 -4.60 9.70
CA ALA A 661 18.29 -3.75 10.13
C ALA A 661 17.78 -2.34 10.35
N GLY A 662 18.24 -1.65 11.37
CA GLY A 662 17.83 -0.29 11.65
C GLY A 662 18.29 0.22 12.98
N ASN A 663 18.03 1.49 13.24
CA ASN A 663 18.22 2.14 14.54
C ASN A 663 17.52 3.51 14.51
N ILE A 664 17.55 4.18 15.66
CA ILE A 664 17.26 5.61 15.81
C ILE A 664 18.49 6.33 16.30
N TRP A 665 18.57 7.63 16.08
CA TRP A 665 19.66 8.49 16.56
C TRP A 665 19.10 9.85 16.95
N THR A 666 19.82 10.55 17.82
CA THR A 666 19.62 11.98 18.07
C THR A 666 20.46 12.79 17.11
N LEU A 667 19.96 13.93 16.65
CA LEU A 667 20.75 14.86 15.82
C LEU A 667 21.61 15.80 16.67
N ARG A 668 21.20 16.02 17.92
CA ARG A 668 21.97 16.78 18.91
C ARG A 668 22.59 15.85 19.93
N ASP A 669 23.66 16.28 20.56
CA ASP A 669 24.27 15.57 21.67
C ASP A 669 23.48 15.85 22.95
N TYR A 670 22.96 14.80 23.56
CA TYR A 670 22.26 14.86 24.85
C TYR A 670 23.06 14.09 25.88
N PRO A 671 23.44 14.71 27.01
CA PRO A 671 24.18 14.02 28.09
C PRO A 671 23.48 12.79 28.63
N GLU A 672 22.15 12.77 28.54
CA GLU A 672 21.29 11.66 28.99
C GLU A 672 21.29 10.45 28.05
N GLN A 673 21.78 10.63 26.83
CA GLN A 673 21.83 9.59 25.80
C GLN A 673 23.25 9.44 25.21
N PRO A 674 24.26 9.10 26.04
CA PRO A 674 25.63 8.98 25.58
C PRO A 674 25.77 7.93 24.48
N GLY A 675 26.41 8.30 23.37
CA GLY A 675 26.51 7.43 22.18
C GLY A 675 25.26 7.39 21.28
N GLY A 676 24.21 8.19 21.62
CA GLY A 676 22.99 8.26 20.84
C GLY A 676 23.05 9.23 19.64
N GLN A 677 24.07 10.11 19.58
CA GLN A 677 24.19 11.09 18.51
C GLN A 677 24.56 10.46 17.17
N PHE A 678 23.86 10.88 16.11
CA PHE A 678 24.14 10.49 14.74
C PHE A 678 25.51 11.01 14.30
N LYS A 679 26.38 10.08 13.84
CA LYS A 679 27.65 10.38 13.19
C LYS A 679 27.77 9.56 11.93
N PHE A 680 27.90 10.20 10.78
CA PHE A 680 27.86 9.52 9.48
C PHE A 680 28.87 8.37 9.36
N HIS A 681 30.08 8.52 9.91
CA HIS A 681 31.11 7.47 9.88
C HIS A 681 30.82 6.26 10.78
N ASN A 682 29.88 6.39 11.74
CA ASN A 682 29.51 5.32 12.66
C ASN A 682 28.23 4.57 12.26
N VAL A 683 27.51 5.03 11.23
CA VAL A 683 26.18 4.49 10.87
C VAL A 683 26.17 2.97 10.79
N ILE A 684 27.15 2.36 10.12
CA ILE A 684 27.24 0.91 9.95
C ILE A 684 27.46 0.20 11.29
N GLN A 685 28.26 0.79 12.17
CA GLN A 685 28.59 0.22 13.49
C GLN A 685 27.43 0.37 14.48
N ASP A 686 26.57 1.38 14.26
CA ASP A 686 25.41 1.66 15.08
C ASP A 686 24.17 0.90 14.62
N LEU A 687 24.21 0.21 13.45
CA LEU A 687 23.10 -0.57 12.96
C LEU A 687 22.85 -1.80 13.81
N ALA A 688 21.64 -1.90 14.32
CA ALA A 688 21.12 -3.12 14.91
C ALA A 688 20.63 -4.05 13.80
N VAL A 689 20.91 -5.32 13.89
CA VAL A 689 20.49 -6.34 12.91
C VAL A 689 19.78 -7.47 13.63
N SER A 690 18.66 -7.92 13.07
CA SER A 690 17.93 -9.08 13.54
C SER A 690 17.51 -10.01 12.40
N TYR A 691 17.21 -11.25 12.73
CA TYR A 691 16.65 -12.24 11.84
C TYR A 691 15.56 -13.03 12.57
N GLY A 692 14.69 -13.70 11.84
CA GLY A 692 13.66 -14.46 12.52
C GLY A 692 12.72 -15.22 11.62
N LEU A 693 11.78 -15.87 12.28
CA LEU A 693 10.73 -16.66 11.68
C LEU A 693 9.37 -16.08 12.08
N GLY A 694 8.43 -16.13 11.16
CA GLY A 694 7.08 -15.68 11.42
C GLY A 694 6.03 -16.65 10.93
N LEU A 695 4.94 -16.76 11.67
CA LEU A 695 3.73 -17.48 11.33
C LEU A 695 2.58 -16.48 11.15
N ARG A 696 1.84 -16.61 10.07
CA ARG A 696 0.68 -15.78 9.78
C ARG A 696 -0.54 -16.66 9.64
N LEU A 697 -1.64 -16.26 10.27
CA LEU A 697 -2.97 -16.81 10.08
C LEU A 697 -3.79 -15.82 9.25
N ASN A 698 -4.00 -16.13 7.98
CA ASN A 698 -4.70 -15.28 7.04
C ASN A 698 -6.17 -15.67 6.95
N PHE A 699 -7.05 -14.83 7.48
CA PHE A 699 -8.51 -15.02 7.49
C PHE A 699 -9.23 -14.24 6.39
N ASP A 700 -8.51 -13.77 5.37
CA ASP A 700 -8.98 -12.93 4.25
C ASP A 700 -9.33 -11.48 4.68
N TYR A 701 -9.98 -11.29 5.84
CA TYR A 701 -10.35 -9.98 6.39
C TYR A 701 -9.27 -9.39 7.31
N PHE A 702 -8.50 -10.24 7.97
CA PHE A 702 -7.38 -9.86 8.83
C PHE A 702 -6.34 -10.98 8.89
N ILE A 703 -5.14 -10.60 9.23
CA ILE A 703 -3.99 -11.51 9.37
C ILE A 703 -3.52 -11.44 10.82
N LEU A 704 -3.53 -12.57 11.53
CA LEU A 704 -2.84 -12.69 12.81
C LEU A 704 -1.39 -13.08 12.55
N ARG A 705 -0.47 -12.39 13.18
CA ARG A 705 0.96 -12.55 12.97
C ARG A 705 1.66 -12.86 14.29
N PHE A 706 2.51 -13.88 14.25
CA PHE A 706 3.37 -14.31 15.33
C PHE A 706 4.81 -14.31 14.81
N ASP A 707 5.64 -13.40 15.28
CA ASP A 707 7.03 -13.29 14.87
C ASP A 707 7.96 -13.63 16.04
N LEU A 708 8.97 -14.47 15.77
CA LEU A 708 10.10 -14.77 16.65
C LEU A 708 11.33 -14.12 16.06
N GLY A 709 11.80 -13.04 16.65
CA GLY A 709 12.98 -12.30 16.23
C GLY A 709 14.18 -12.59 17.13
N MET A 710 15.32 -12.84 16.51
CA MET A 710 16.62 -12.99 17.19
C MET A 710 17.52 -11.82 16.81
N LYS A 711 18.23 -11.26 17.79
CA LYS A 711 19.28 -10.27 17.52
C LYS A 711 20.45 -10.94 16.81
N ALA A 712 21.01 -10.26 15.83
CA ALA A 712 22.23 -10.67 15.13
C ALA A 712 23.41 -9.77 15.50
N ILE A 713 23.19 -8.45 15.51
CA ILE A 713 24.15 -7.43 15.91
C ILE A 713 23.44 -6.47 16.86
N ASN A 714 24.00 -6.26 18.04
CA ASN A 714 23.46 -5.34 19.04
C ASN A 714 24.46 -4.19 19.31
N PRO A 715 24.20 -2.98 18.79
CA PRO A 715 25.14 -1.86 18.89
C PRO A 715 25.35 -1.32 20.31
N ALA A 716 24.44 -1.61 21.24
CA ALA A 716 24.52 -1.15 22.63
C ALA A 716 25.64 -1.85 23.45
N TYR A 717 26.21 -2.93 22.94
CA TYR A 717 27.19 -3.78 23.65
C TYR A 717 28.53 -3.88 22.95
N GLN A 718 29.06 -2.80 22.39
CA GLN A 718 30.33 -2.83 21.61
C GLN A 718 31.56 -3.29 22.38
N THR A 719 31.58 -3.14 23.70
CA THR A 719 32.68 -3.59 24.57
C THR A 719 32.54 -5.03 25.06
N GLU A 720 31.39 -5.66 24.82
CA GLU A 720 31.03 -7.01 25.24
C GLU A 720 30.79 -7.89 23.99
N GLU A 721 31.81 -8.54 23.47
CA GLU A 721 31.80 -9.28 22.19
C GLU A 721 30.63 -10.28 22.10
N GLU A 722 30.37 -11.05 23.16
CA GLU A 722 29.31 -12.06 23.21
C GLU A 722 27.90 -11.42 23.10
N ALA A 723 27.72 -10.23 23.67
CA ALA A 723 26.46 -9.50 23.61
C ALA A 723 26.33 -8.62 22.35
N HIS A 724 27.49 -8.23 21.76
CA HIS A 724 27.50 -7.45 20.52
C HIS A 724 27.17 -8.30 19.30
N TYR A 725 27.62 -9.57 19.27
CA TYR A 725 27.40 -10.50 18.16
C TYR A 725 26.55 -11.72 18.56
N PRO A 726 25.26 -11.55 18.91
CA PRO A 726 24.38 -12.66 19.27
C PRO A 726 24.24 -13.73 18.19
N LEU A 727 24.49 -13.37 16.92
CA LEU A 727 24.49 -14.35 15.82
C LEU A 727 25.51 -15.48 16.05
N ILE A 728 26.67 -15.15 16.64
CA ILE A 728 27.78 -16.09 16.94
C ILE A 728 27.60 -16.67 18.33
N HIS A 729 27.17 -15.85 19.30
CA HIS A 729 27.02 -16.20 20.72
C HIS A 729 25.55 -16.05 21.17
N PRO A 730 24.61 -16.88 20.68
CA PRO A 730 23.18 -16.70 20.94
C PRO A 730 22.81 -17.04 22.40
N ASP A 731 22.12 -16.13 23.06
CA ASP A 731 21.43 -16.36 24.33
C ASP A 731 19.94 -16.08 24.16
N LEU A 732 19.12 -17.16 24.24
CA LEU A 732 17.67 -17.05 24.03
C LEU A 732 16.97 -16.14 25.05
N SER A 733 17.51 -16.00 26.25
CA SER A 733 16.91 -15.17 27.30
C SER A 733 17.16 -13.68 27.05
N ARG A 734 18.31 -13.32 26.44
CA ARG A 734 18.72 -11.94 26.14
C ARG A 734 18.30 -11.50 24.75
N ASP A 735 18.34 -12.41 23.78
CA ASP A 735 18.38 -12.05 22.35
C ASP A 735 17.09 -12.41 21.59
N LEU A 736 16.19 -13.21 22.19
CA LEU A 736 14.92 -13.58 21.57
C LEU A 736 13.80 -12.57 21.93
N ALA A 737 13.11 -12.08 20.93
CA ALA A 737 11.89 -11.30 21.09
C ALA A 737 10.72 -11.99 20.38
N PHE A 738 9.59 -12.05 21.08
CA PHE A 738 8.33 -12.55 20.54
C PHE A 738 7.37 -11.39 20.28
N HIS A 739 6.76 -11.37 19.10
CA HIS A 739 5.78 -10.36 18.74
C HIS A 739 4.48 -11.00 18.28
N PHE A 740 3.40 -10.52 18.84
CA PHE A 740 2.04 -10.74 18.34
C PHE A 740 1.54 -9.45 17.69
N ALA A 741 1.01 -9.54 16.48
CA ALA A 741 0.49 -8.37 15.77
C ALA A 741 -0.66 -8.75 14.82
N VAL A 742 -1.43 -7.76 14.40
CA VAL A 742 -2.49 -7.89 13.40
C VAL A 742 -2.09 -7.12 12.14
N GLY A 743 -2.23 -7.75 10.98
CA GLY A 743 -1.81 -7.22 9.70
C GLY A 743 -0.37 -7.59 9.31
N LEU A 744 0.06 -7.10 8.15
CA LEU A 744 1.44 -7.25 7.67
C LEU A 744 2.33 -6.13 8.25
N PRO A 745 3.66 -6.34 8.37
CA PRO A 745 4.53 -5.34 9.00
C PRO A 745 4.73 -4.09 8.13
N PHE A 746 4.64 -4.23 6.81
CA PHE A 746 4.80 -3.18 5.81
C PHE A 746 4.16 -3.57 4.48
#